data_84c91f9e1e1fd5fccc5c45764a6d2152
#
_entry.id   84c91f9e1e1fd5fccc5c45764a6d2152
#
_cell.length_a   1.000
_cell.length_b   1.000
_cell.length_c   1.000
_cell.angle_alpha   90.00
_cell.angle_beta   90.00
_cell.angle_gamma   90.00
#
_symmetry.space_group_name_H-M   'P 1'
#
loop_
_entity.id
_entity.type
_entity.pdbx_description
1 polymer ?
#
loop_
_entity_poly.entity_id
_entity_poly.type
_entity_poly.pdbx_seq_one_letter_code
_entity_poly.pdbx_strand_id
1 'polypeptide(L)'
;MKLKNINLGLGLMALLALSSCADDKFSEYRTDMTKNLKEYQYLNNYEPLKKYVEDMKAAGKCNPNFKLGIALEAAEFNKQGLVYCLAGSNFNETVAGNAMKMASCVADDGRMNFDNVSEYVKKATDAGLSVYGHTLAWHEQQPNKYLNGLIADKVIEVDPSQKVEKTDYELDCSTLSSYDWTGSPASVKTEWNKGGAVVITNPEPIDPFYELQYWLVNGIPLKTGTKYKITFLCKAEGKSPANIRFKLGNWGAGAKNTFKIPVGGDYKEVSFDVTPVMDSNGLFFQHGDFAGKIYWKSIKISHFEAPSVEIPVSVGHLTFDDGQNLGGWGMDNAPKIVNGVCEVGNNAAKENPWNAQVNYEPGFAFENGKTYHLKMKIKGSVAGEFGAGFQNPEGYIGCGDFPTIKVTTDWKEVDVATTCNGDNALRLLLNIGKYAGTLHIDDFEVYYTKPSNTIPLTDEEKKKALTPVLQNWIYGMMAATEGKVKAWDVVNESISGKDIDGDGYYDLQSATRGTVSPDDAKNKFYWQDYLGALDYVRTAVAAARKGFADAGGKPEELKLFINDYNLETAYDDNKKLKSLIHWIEEWEKDGVTKIDGIGSQMHVSCCMDPVEQKKREDAYVNMLNLMVSTGRLVRISELDMGLEVPNVDKNSKDPYIQVKTTDMTEEQHKAMRAYYEFIVKKYLEIVPKEQQWGICQWCATDSPANSGWRPGLPVGLWDLDYYRKHTYAGFAAGLGAPEYWKEAK
;
A
#
# COMPACT_ATOMS: atom_id res chain seq x y z
N MET A 1 8.90 30.82 -67.46
CA MET A 1 8.27 31.94 -66.77
C MET A 1 6.94 31.48 -66.00
N LYS A 2 6.97 30.31 -65.34
CA LYS A 2 5.82 29.80 -64.58
C LYS A 2 6.16 29.28 -63.16
N LEU A 3 7.43 29.33 -62.75
CA LEU A 3 7.85 28.85 -61.42
C LEU A 3 8.03 29.97 -60.37
N LYS A 4 8.05 31.26 -60.78
CA LYS A 4 8.20 32.37 -59.83
C LYS A 4 6.88 32.77 -59.12
N ASN A 5 5.73 32.47 -59.73
CA ASN A 5 4.42 32.85 -59.17
C ASN A 5 3.86 31.85 -58.13
N ILE A 6 4.36 30.60 -58.12
CA ILE A 6 3.93 29.59 -57.17
C ILE A 6 4.57 29.84 -55.78
N ASN A 7 5.80 30.29 -55.74
CA ASN A 7 6.49 30.59 -54.49
C ASN A 7 5.99 31.86 -53.80
N LEU A 8 5.44 32.82 -54.55
CA LEU A 8 4.83 34.02 -53.98
C LEU A 8 3.45 33.71 -53.36
N GLY A 9 2.68 32.81 -53.98
CA GLY A 9 1.38 32.39 -53.47
C GLY A 9 1.51 31.55 -52.19
N LEU A 10 2.49 30.66 -52.13
CA LEU A 10 2.76 29.85 -50.92
C LEU A 10 3.34 30.70 -49.77
N GLY A 11 4.15 31.70 -50.08
CA GLY A 11 4.67 32.64 -49.08
C GLY A 11 3.55 33.54 -48.51
N LEU A 12 2.61 33.99 -49.36
CA LEU A 12 1.44 34.79 -48.89
C LEU A 12 0.43 33.94 -48.11
N MET A 13 0.21 32.65 -48.47
CA MET A 13 -0.64 31.77 -47.70
C MET A 13 -0.01 31.40 -46.33
N ALA A 14 1.30 31.22 -46.27
CA ALA A 14 2.00 31.00 -45.01
C ALA A 14 1.97 32.22 -44.07
N LEU A 15 2.09 33.43 -44.65
CA LEU A 15 1.95 34.67 -43.88
C LEU A 15 0.50 34.95 -43.43
N LEU A 16 -0.50 34.59 -44.23
CA LEU A 16 -1.91 34.70 -43.86
C LEU A 16 -2.30 33.62 -42.82
N ALA A 17 -1.71 32.41 -42.85
CA ALA A 17 -1.92 31.39 -41.83
C ALA A 17 -1.27 31.79 -40.49
N LEU A 18 -0.12 32.46 -40.50
CA LEU A 18 0.52 32.97 -39.29
C LEU A 18 -0.20 34.19 -38.70
N SER A 19 -0.82 35.03 -39.53
CA SER A 19 -1.65 36.15 -39.06
C SER A 19 -3.03 35.68 -38.53
N SER A 20 -3.57 34.61 -39.13
CA SER A 20 -4.83 33.97 -38.65
C SER A 20 -4.64 33.36 -37.27
N CYS A 21 -3.53 32.65 -37.01
CA CYS A 21 -3.25 32.11 -35.66
C CYS A 21 -2.98 33.23 -34.60
N ALA A 22 -2.51 34.39 -35.00
CA ALA A 22 -2.33 35.54 -34.13
C ALA A 22 -3.67 36.26 -33.84
N ASP A 23 -4.52 36.36 -34.86
CA ASP A 23 -5.86 36.99 -34.75
C ASP A 23 -6.80 36.13 -33.92
N ASP A 24 -6.76 34.79 -33.99
CA ASP A 24 -7.63 33.93 -33.16
C ASP A 24 -7.26 34.04 -31.67
N LYS A 25 -6.00 34.14 -31.32
CA LYS A 25 -5.58 34.42 -29.93
C LYS A 25 -6.03 35.80 -29.45
N PHE A 26 -6.02 36.80 -30.29
CA PHE A 26 -6.53 38.14 -29.98
C PHE A 26 -8.05 38.22 -29.98
N SER A 27 -8.77 37.41 -30.75
CA SER A 27 -10.22 37.40 -30.77
C SER A 27 -10.81 36.64 -29.56
N GLU A 28 -10.23 35.57 -29.11
CA GLU A 28 -10.59 34.92 -27.84
C GLU A 28 -10.34 35.85 -26.65
N TYR A 29 -9.29 36.66 -26.69
CA TYR A 29 -9.01 37.69 -25.69
C TYR A 29 -10.05 38.82 -25.69
N ARG A 30 -10.70 39.11 -26.83
CA ARG A 30 -11.72 40.16 -26.97
C ARG A 30 -13.12 39.67 -26.57
N THR A 31 -13.38 38.39 -26.45
CA THR A 31 -14.73 37.90 -26.20
C THR A 31 -15.10 37.78 -24.72
N ASP A 32 -14.15 37.81 -23.80
CA ASP A 32 -14.46 37.91 -22.37
C ASP A 32 -14.54 39.37 -21.87
N MET A 33 -15.28 40.18 -22.62
CA MET A 33 -15.63 41.56 -22.25
C MET A 33 -16.64 41.64 -21.09
N THR A 34 -17.00 40.50 -20.49
CA THR A 34 -17.85 40.44 -19.30
C THR A 34 -17.10 40.75 -18.03
N LYS A 35 -15.76 40.63 -18.02
CA LYS A 35 -14.95 41.07 -16.87
C LYS A 35 -14.79 42.56 -16.87
N ASN A 36 -15.14 43.19 -15.75
CA ASN A 36 -14.91 44.60 -15.54
C ASN A 36 -13.40 44.89 -15.42
N LEU A 37 -12.72 45.25 -16.50
CA LEU A 37 -11.29 45.46 -16.56
C LEU A 37 -10.77 46.38 -15.43
N LYS A 38 -11.62 47.33 -14.95
CA LYS A 38 -11.25 48.19 -13.81
C LYS A 38 -11.02 47.40 -12.53
N GLU A 39 -11.72 46.30 -12.31
CA GLU A 39 -11.58 45.45 -11.12
C GLU A 39 -10.26 44.72 -11.07
N TYR A 40 -9.57 44.57 -12.20
CA TYR A 40 -8.28 43.89 -12.30
C TYR A 40 -7.09 44.85 -12.51
N GLN A 41 -7.32 46.11 -12.89
CA GLN A 41 -6.23 47.06 -13.16
C GLN A 41 -5.31 47.28 -11.97
N TYR A 42 -5.81 47.27 -10.76
CA TYR A 42 -5.01 47.44 -9.55
C TYR A 42 -3.94 46.33 -9.36
N LEU A 43 -4.12 45.14 -9.95
CA LEU A 43 -3.15 44.04 -9.86
C LEU A 43 -1.81 44.38 -10.52
N ASN A 44 -1.81 45.32 -11.47
CA ASN A 44 -0.60 45.80 -12.14
C ASN A 44 0.25 46.74 -11.25
N ASN A 45 -0.35 47.30 -10.17
CA ASN A 45 0.36 48.17 -9.26
C ASN A 45 1.28 47.46 -8.27
N TYR A 46 1.15 46.12 -8.15
CA TYR A 46 1.99 45.35 -7.26
C TYR A 46 3.39 45.13 -7.81
N GLU A 47 4.39 45.28 -6.94
CA GLU A 47 5.74 44.81 -7.20
C GLU A 47 5.78 43.25 -7.19
N PRO A 48 6.86 42.59 -7.68
CA PRO A 48 7.09 41.18 -7.45
C PRO A 48 7.08 40.86 -5.95
N LEU A 49 6.49 39.69 -5.56
CA LEU A 49 6.34 39.30 -4.14
C LEU A 49 7.65 39.29 -3.36
N LYS A 50 8.76 38.88 -4.01
CA LYS A 50 10.12 38.90 -3.43
C LYS A 50 10.51 40.29 -2.90
N LYS A 51 10.09 41.36 -3.57
CA LYS A 51 10.40 42.75 -3.16
C LYS A 51 9.82 43.07 -1.78
N TYR A 52 8.59 42.68 -1.50
CA TYR A 52 7.98 42.88 -0.18
C TYR A 52 8.70 42.09 0.91
N VAL A 53 9.20 40.88 0.62
CA VAL A 53 10.03 40.10 1.55
C VAL A 53 11.35 40.84 1.82
N GLU A 54 12.00 41.38 0.79
CA GLU A 54 13.24 42.17 0.94
C GLU A 54 13.01 43.41 1.81
N ASP A 55 11.90 44.09 1.61
CA ASP A 55 11.53 45.28 2.41
C ASP A 55 11.24 44.92 3.87
N MET A 56 10.56 43.80 4.12
CA MET A 56 10.35 43.29 5.49
C MET A 56 11.67 42.91 6.16
N LYS A 57 12.61 42.26 5.45
CA LYS A 57 13.94 41.96 5.97
C LYS A 57 14.73 43.21 6.32
N ALA A 58 14.74 44.20 5.42
CA ALA A 58 15.43 45.46 5.64
C ALA A 58 14.83 46.26 6.84
N ALA A 59 13.53 46.16 7.04
CA ALA A 59 12.82 46.78 8.18
C ALA A 59 12.90 45.91 9.47
N GLY A 60 13.60 44.75 9.45
CA GLY A 60 13.67 43.84 10.59
C GLY A 60 12.32 43.27 11.03
N LYS A 61 11.33 43.16 10.14
CA LYS A 61 9.98 42.67 10.43
C LYS A 61 9.81 41.14 10.34
N CYS A 62 10.73 40.46 9.67
CA CYS A 62 10.75 39.00 9.58
C CYS A 62 12.16 38.46 9.81
N ASN A 63 12.29 37.09 9.79
CA ASN A 63 13.60 36.43 9.84
C ASN A 63 14.47 36.89 8.66
N PRO A 64 15.77 37.24 8.86
CA PRO A 64 16.66 37.58 7.76
C PRO A 64 16.79 36.50 6.69
N ASN A 65 16.57 35.22 7.08
CA ASN A 65 16.61 34.07 6.21
C ASN A 65 15.21 33.64 5.72
N PHE A 66 14.17 34.43 5.95
CA PHE A 66 12.79 34.10 5.56
C PHE A 66 12.72 33.66 4.11
N LYS A 67 12.05 32.51 3.88
CA LYS A 67 11.89 31.90 2.58
C LYS A 67 10.48 32.14 2.04
N LEU A 68 10.44 32.71 0.85
CA LEU A 68 9.24 32.76 0.03
C LEU A 68 9.44 31.80 -1.13
N GLY A 69 8.78 30.64 -1.06
CA GLY A 69 8.98 29.52 -1.97
C GLY A 69 7.90 29.37 -3.02
N ILE A 70 8.23 28.66 -4.08
CA ILE A 70 7.32 28.19 -5.13
C ILE A 70 7.66 26.76 -5.54
N ALA A 71 6.65 25.87 -5.62
CA ALA A 71 6.84 24.55 -6.18
C ALA A 71 6.62 24.57 -7.70
N LEU A 72 7.53 23.96 -8.43
CA LEU A 72 7.56 23.98 -9.89
C LEU A 72 8.02 22.62 -10.44
N GLU A 73 7.47 22.19 -11.56
CA GLU A 73 7.98 21.01 -12.26
C GLU A 73 9.39 21.27 -12.79
N ALA A 74 10.34 20.42 -12.39
CA ALA A 74 11.75 20.58 -12.72
C ALA A 74 12.00 20.63 -14.25
N ALA A 75 11.26 19.83 -15.01
CA ALA A 75 11.39 19.83 -16.47
C ALA A 75 11.03 21.18 -17.11
N GLU A 76 10.00 21.88 -16.59
CA GLU A 76 9.61 23.19 -17.08
C GLU A 76 10.57 24.29 -16.60
N PHE A 77 11.00 24.21 -15.34
CA PHE A 77 11.98 25.14 -14.79
C PHE A 77 13.33 25.05 -15.53
N ASN A 78 13.78 23.82 -15.83
CA ASN A 78 15.04 23.57 -16.50
C ASN A 78 15.09 24.10 -17.95
N LYS A 79 13.94 24.36 -18.59
CA LYS A 79 13.87 25.03 -19.89
C LYS A 79 14.26 26.52 -19.85
N GLN A 80 14.33 27.11 -18.66
CA GLN A 80 14.65 28.53 -18.42
C GLN A 80 13.72 29.51 -19.18
N GLY A 81 12.44 29.11 -19.35
CA GLY A 81 11.39 29.91 -19.98
C GLY A 81 10.64 30.79 -18.98
N LEU A 82 9.33 30.99 -19.23
CA LEU A 82 8.46 31.84 -18.42
C LEU A 82 8.42 31.42 -16.93
N VAL A 83 8.31 30.12 -16.66
CA VAL A 83 8.26 29.57 -15.28
C VAL A 83 9.53 29.90 -14.51
N TYR A 84 10.70 29.78 -15.14
CA TYR A 84 11.98 30.18 -14.54
C TYR A 84 12.05 31.67 -14.23
N CYS A 85 11.62 32.53 -15.18
CA CYS A 85 11.58 33.98 -14.97
C CYS A 85 10.59 34.37 -13.87
N LEU A 86 9.42 33.73 -13.80
CA LEU A 86 8.43 33.94 -12.76
C LEU A 86 9.00 33.59 -11.38
N ALA A 87 9.65 32.45 -11.25
CA ALA A 87 10.29 32.02 -10.00
C ALA A 87 11.36 33.02 -9.56
N GLY A 88 12.31 33.34 -10.42
CA GLY A 88 13.42 34.26 -10.10
C GLY A 88 12.99 35.69 -9.75
N SER A 89 11.89 36.17 -10.36
CA SER A 89 11.37 37.52 -10.07
C SER A 89 10.54 37.60 -8.80
N ASN A 90 9.74 36.59 -8.47
CA ASN A 90 8.77 36.66 -7.38
C ASN A 90 9.17 35.93 -6.09
N PHE A 91 10.14 34.99 -6.16
CA PHE A 91 10.48 34.11 -5.05
C PHE A 91 11.98 34.11 -4.75
N ASN A 92 12.35 33.62 -3.57
CA ASN A 92 13.74 33.40 -3.16
C ASN A 92 14.06 31.94 -2.82
N GLU A 93 13.06 31.05 -2.90
CA GLU A 93 13.18 29.61 -2.73
C GLU A 93 12.34 28.88 -3.77
N THR A 94 12.73 27.67 -4.14
CA THR A 94 11.95 26.81 -5.05
C THR A 94 11.97 25.36 -4.58
N VAL A 95 10.90 24.60 -4.92
CA VAL A 95 10.75 23.15 -4.69
C VAL A 95 10.59 22.46 -6.05
N ALA A 96 11.24 21.33 -6.22
CA ALA A 96 11.34 20.64 -7.53
C ALA A 96 10.11 19.79 -7.92
N GLY A 97 8.94 20.03 -7.30
CA GLY A 97 7.74 19.22 -7.55
C GLY A 97 7.98 17.73 -7.32
N ASN A 98 7.91 16.94 -8.39
CA ASN A 98 8.10 15.48 -8.30
C ASN A 98 9.55 15.01 -8.44
N ALA A 99 10.46 15.85 -8.94
CA ALA A 99 11.79 15.40 -9.36
C ALA A 99 12.68 14.87 -8.23
N MET A 100 12.46 15.28 -6.98
CA MET A 100 13.22 14.84 -5.81
C MET A 100 12.50 13.71 -5.03
N LYS A 101 11.47 13.09 -5.59
CA LYS A 101 10.78 11.93 -5.00
C LYS A 101 11.44 10.63 -5.47
N MET A 102 11.40 9.59 -4.63
CA MET A 102 12.18 8.37 -4.89
C MET A 102 11.83 7.70 -6.23
N ALA A 103 10.54 7.58 -6.59
CA ALA A 103 10.14 7.00 -7.87
C ALA A 103 10.62 7.77 -9.10
N SER A 104 10.96 9.05 -8.96
CA SER A 104 11.49 9.86 -10.07
C SER A 104 13.00 9.63 -10.31
N CYS A 105 13.70 9.08 -9.32
CA CYS A 105 15.14 8.89 -9.35
C CYS A 105 15.57 7.43 -9.33
N VAL A 106 14.72 6.50 -8.87
CA VAL A 106 15.05 5.08 -8.69
C VAL A 106 14.16 4.24 -9.60
N ALA A 107 14.80 3.50 -10.50
CA ALA A 107 14.12 2.61 -11.44
C ALA A 107 13.66 1.29 -10.77
N ASP A 108 12.83 0.51 -11.45
CA ASP A 108 12.31 -0.80 -11.01
C ASP A 108 13.39 -1.87 -10.74
N ASP A 109 14.61 -1.65 -11.21
CA ASP A 109 15.78 -2.51 -10.97
C ASP A 109 16.74 -1.94 -9.91
N GLY A 110 16.38 -0.84 -9.25
CA GLY A 110 17.13 -0.18 -8.22
C GLY A 110 18.23 0.77 -8.71
N ARG A 111 18.41 0.93 -10.02
CA ARG A 111 19.36 1.93 -10.56
C ARG A 111 18.86 3.33 -10.25
N MET A 112 19.77 4.19 -9.80
CA MET A 112 19.50 5.58 -9.44
C MET A 112 20.02 6.52 -10.50
N ASN A 113 19.21 7.55 -10.84
CA ASN A 113 19.59 8.66 -11.71
C ASN A 113 19.11 9.97 -11.09
N PHE A 114 20.06 10.88 -10.86
CA PHE A 114 19.80 12.18 -10.25
C PHE A 114 20.09 13.36 -11.20
N ASP A 115 20.32 13.12 -12.49
CA ASP A 115 20.70 14.16 -13.46
C ASP A 115 19.74 15.34 -13.47
N ASN A 116 18.42 15.05 -13.49
CA ASN A 116 17.38 16.08 -13.47
C ASN A 116 17.40 16.91 -12.17
N VAL A 117 17.72 16.28 -11.04
CA VAL A 117 17.85 16.93 -9.72
C VAL A 117 19.06 17.86 -9.73
N SER A 118 20.23 17.35 -10.16
CA SER A 118 21.48 18.12 -10.21
C SER A 118 21.37 19.32 -11.13
N GLU A 119 20.72 19.15 -12.29
CA GLU A 119 20.47 20.24 -13.24
C GLU A 119 19.55 21.30 -12.64
N TYR A 120 18.45 20.88 -11.98
CA TYR A 120 17.51 21.78 -11.31
C TYR A 120 18.20 22.59 -10.22
N VAL A 121 18.93 21.95 -9.33
CA VAL A 121 19.65 22.59 -8.21
C VAL A 121 20.67 23.59 -8.74
N LYS A 122 21.41 23.23 -9.78
CA LYS A 122 22.36 24.15 -10.42
C LYS A 122 21.66 25.38 -10.98
N LYS A 123 20.61 25.22 -11.79
CA LYS A 123 19.88 26.33 -12.42
C LYS A 123 19.19 27.22 -11.40
N ALA A 124 18.62 26.65 -10.34
CA ALA A 124 18.03 27.42 -9.24
C ALA A 124 19.08 28.26 -8.51
N THR A 125 20.24 27.66 -8.20
CA THR A 125 21.34 28.36 -7.56
C THR A 125 21.88 29.49 -8.45
N ASP A 126 22.04 29.25 -9.76
CA ASP A 126 22.49 30.23 -10.75
C ASP A 126 21.49 31.42 -10.86
N ALA A 127 20.18 31.15 -10.64
CA ALA A 127 19.12 32.16 -10.57
C ALA A 127 19.06 32.91 -9.20
N GLY A 128 19.92 32.57 -8.25
CA GLY A 128 19.89 33.14 -6.90
C GLY A 128 18.75 32.63 -6.01
N LEU A 129 18.14 31.49 -6.37
CA LEU A 129 17.12 30.80 -5.59
C LEU A 129 17.76 29.74 -4.68
N SER A 130 17.31 29.65 -3.42
CA SER A 130 17.57 28.44 -2.64
C SER A 130 16.62 27.33 -3.09
N VAL A 131 17.04 26.07 -2.88
CA VAL A 131 16.20 24.92 -3.13
C VAL A 131 15.84 24.28 -1.79
N TYR A 132 14.56 23.96 -1.62
CA TYR A 132 14.05 23.15 -0.52
C TYR A 132 13.76 21.75 -1.05
N GLY A 133 14.29 20.74 -0.40
CA GLY A 133 14.17 19.34 -0.83
C GLY A 133 12.86 18.70 -0.37
N HIS A 134 12.14 18.09 -1.29
CA HIS A 134 10.90 17.38 -1.05
C HIS A 134 10.86 16.11 -1.90
N THR A 135 10.93 14.89 -1.32
CA THR A 135 11.05 14.49 0.08
C THR A 135 11.90 13.22 0.19
N LEU A 136 12.53 12.96 1.33
CA LEU A 136 13.47 11.84 1.49
C LEU A 136 12.77 10.52 1.83
N ALA A 137 11.84 10.51 2.78
CA ALA A 137 11.05 9.33 3.14
C ALA A 137 9.56 9.64 3.08
N TRP A 138 8.85 8.85 2.30
CA TRP A 138 7.41 8.96 2.08
C TRP A 138 6.84 7.61 1.68
N HIS A 139 5.54 7.39 1.82
CA HIS A 139 4.89 6.14 1.42
C HIS A 139 4.37 6.17 -0.02
N GLU A 140 4.19 7.36 -0.61
CA GLU A 140 3.76 7.52 -1.99
C GLU A 140 4.94 7.75 -2.94
N GLN A 141 4.71 7.57 -4.24
CA GLN A 141 5.69 7.76 -5.30
C GLN A 141 7.02 7.04 -5.03
N GLN A 142 6.89 5.76 -4.63
CA GLN A 142 8.00 4.85 -4.36
C GLN A 142 8.19 3.87 -5.52
N PRO A 143 9.40 3.36 -5.77
CA PRO A 143 9.64 2.29 -6.74
C PRO A 143 9.17 0.93 -6.18
N ASN A 144 7.85 0.77 -6.00
CA ASN A 144 7.24 -0.36 -5.27
C ASN A 144 7.66 -1.72 -5.81
N LYS A 145 7.85 -1.86 -7.12
CA LYS A 145 8.31 -3.11 -7.72
C LYS A 145 9.72 -3.48 -7.25
N TYR A 146 10.63 -2.53 -7.19
CA TYR A 146 11.97 -2.72 -6.66
C TYR A 146 11.94 -3.06 -5.17
N LEU A 147 11.28 -2.23 -4.37
CA LEU A 147 11.23 -2.38 -2.91
C LEU A 147 10.58 -3.72 -2.51
N ASN A 148 9.43 -4.05 -3.07
CA ASN A 148 8.76 -5.33 -2.81
C ASN A 148 9.56 -6.53 -3.33
N GLY A 149 10.33 -6.37 -4.41
CA GLY A 149 11.24 -7.40 -4.91
C GLY A 149 12.34 -7.76 -3.93
N LEU A 150 12.84 -6.79 -3.15
CA LEU A 150 13.91 -7.02 -2.15
C LEU A 150 13.42 -7.80 -0.92
N ILE A 151 12.14 -7.73 -0.63
CA ILE A 151 11.50 -8.39 0.53
C ILE A 151 10.56 -9.52 0.11
N ALA A 152 10.58 -9.90 -1.18
CA ALA A 152 9.84 -11.04 -1.67
C ALA A 152 10.31 -12.34 -1.03
N ASP A 153 9.39 -13.29 -0.93
CA ASP A 153 9.69 -14.62 -0.42
C ASP A 153 10.86 -15.27 -1.18
N LYS A 154 11.74 -15.93 -0.47
CA LYS A 154 12.83 -16.72 -1.05
C LYS A 154 12.27 -17.93 -1.75
N VAL A 155 12.48 -18.05 -3.06
CA VAL A 155 12.14 -19.26 -3.81
C VAL A 155 13.08 -20.37 -3.37
N ILE A 156 12.52 -21.55 -3.03
CA ILE A 156 13.31 -22.75 -2.76
C ILE A 156 13.88 -23.22 -4.09
N GLU A 157 15.19 -23.05 -4.29
CA GLU A 157 15.87 -23.62 -5.45
C GLU A 157 15.81 -25.15 -5.35
N VAL A 158 15.00 -25.76 -6.22
CA VAL A 158 14.83 -27.19 -6.31
C VAL A 158 15.63 -27.70 -7.50
N ASP A 159 16.48 -28.70 -7.26
CA ASP A 159 17.02 -29.50 -8.34
C ASP A 159 15.83 -30.12 -9.12
N PRO A 160 15.67 -29.84 -10.42
CA PRO A 160 14.59 -30.41 -11.24
C PRO A 160 14.51 -31.95 -11.21
N SER A 161 15.60 -32.61 -10.83
CA SER A 161 15.67 -34.08 -10.64
C SER A 161 15.00 -34.56 -9.35
N GLN A 162 14.72 -33.67 -8.39
CA GLN A 162 14.16 -34.00 -7.06
C GLN A 162 12.66 -33.74 -6.96
N LYS A 163 11.92 -33.73 -8.08
CA LYS A 163 10.46 -33.61 -8.05
C LYS A 163 9.83 -34.76 -7.25
N VAL A 164 8.91 -34.39 -6.36
CA VAL A 164 8.13 -35.36 -5.56
C VAL A 164 6.87 -35.74 -6.33
N GLU A 165 6.63 -37.04 -6.47
CA GLU A 165 5.41 -37.59 -7.06
C GLU A 165 4.27 -37.50 -6.02
N LYS A 166 3.22 -36.74 -6.33
CA LYS A 166 1.98 -36.64 -5.55
C LYS A 166 0.88 -37.45 -6.21
N THR A 167 0.23 -38.35 -5.45
CA THR A 167 -0.93 -39.10 -5.92
C THR A 167 -2.18 -38.23 -5.79
N ASP A 168 -2.84 -37.94 -6.91
CA ASP A 168 -4.06 -37.14 -6.98
C ASP A 168 -5.33 -38.00 -6.93
N TYR A 169 -5.22 -39.22 -7.53
CA TYR A 169 -6.32 -40.17 -7.56
C TYR A 169 -5.78 -41.59 -7.64
N GLU A 170 -6.39 -42.51 -6.90
CA GLU A 170 -6.08 -43.92 -6.94
C GLU A 170 -7.37 -44.74 -6.91
N LEU A 171 -7.47 -45.69 -7.82
CA LEU A 171 -8.60 -46.58 -7.93
C LEU A 171 -8.13 -48.03 -7.81
N ASP A 172 -8.55 -48.74 -6.78
CA ASP A 172 -8.51 -50.20 -6.73
C ASP A 172 -9.76 -50.72 -7.47
N CYS A 173 -9.57 -51.28 -8.65
CA CYS A 173 -10.67 -51.75 -9.48
C CYS A 173 -11.47 -52.91 -8.85
N SER A 174 -10.94 -53.59 -7.81
CA SER A 174 -11.67 -54.60 -7.05
C SER A 174 -12.87 -54.04 -6.28
N THR A 175 -12.87 -52.74 -6.02
CA THR A 175 -13.97 -52.04 -5.31
C THR A 175 -15.15 -51.72 -6.19
N LEU A 176 -14.99 -51.81 -7.51
CA LEU A 176 -16.06 -51.49 -8.47
C LEU A 176 -17.07 -52.64 -8.58
N SER A 177 -18.35 -52.29 -8.70
CA SER A 177 -19.46 -53.21 -8.90
C SER A 177 -20.32 -52.86 -10.12
N SER A 178 -20.08 -51.74 -10.74
CA SER A 178 -20.77 -51.26 -11.95
C SER A 178 -19.92 -50.26 -12.71
N TYR A 179 -20.24 -50.05 -13.98
CA TYR A 179 -19.75 -48.88 -14.70
C TYR A 179 -20.48 -47.62 -14.24
N ASP A 180 -19.80 -46.51 -14.32
CA ASP A 180 -20.49 -45.21 -14.26
C ASP A 180 -21.39 -45.03 -15.49
N TRP A 181 -20.92 -45.52 -16.66
CA TRP A 181 -21.72 -45.66 -17.87
C TRP A 181 -21.12 -46.67 -18.83
N THR A 182 -21.98 -47.37 -19.59
CA THR A 182 -21.56 -48.25 -20.66
C THR A 182 -22.52 -48.22 -21.86
N GLY A 183 -21.92 -48.22 -23.07
CA GLY A 183 -22.62 -48.42 -24.37
C GLY A 183 -22.26 -49.74 -25.02
N SER A 184 -21.64 -50.69 -24.29
CA SER A 184 -21.18 -51.95 -24.85
C SER A 184 -22.32 -52.89 -25.20
N PRO A 185 -22.22 -53.68 -26.31
CA PRO A 185 -23.19 -54.70 -26.68
C PRO A 185 -23.38 -55.79 -25.64
N ALA A 186 -24.55 -56.42 -25.63
CA ALA A 186 -24.89 -57.52 -24.69
C ALA A 186 -23.98 -58.75 -24.78
N SER A 187 -23.24 -58.95 -25.90
CA SER A 187 -22.22 -59.98 -26.08
C SER A 187 -20.99 -59.79 -25.22
N VAL A 188 -20.67 -58.56 -24.84
CA VAL A 188 -19.58 -58.21 -23.94
C VAL A 188 -19.99 -58.55 -22.51
N LYS A 189 -19.14 -59.26 -21.79
CA LYS A 189 -19.38 -59.66 -20.39
C LYS A 189 -18.39 -58.97 -19.47
N THR A 190 -18.87 -58.48 -18.32
CA THR A 190 -18.06 -57.88 -17.28
C THR A 190 -18.18 -58.69 -15.99
N GLU A 191 -17.01 -59.06 -15.44
CA GLU A 191 -16.90 -59.75 -14.15
C GLU A 191 -16.23 -58.76 -13.17
N TRP A 192 -16.98 -58.34 -12.15
CA TRP A 192 -16.51 -57.44 -11.12
C TRP A 192 -15.76 -58.16 -10.02
N ASN A 193 -14.65 -57.57 -9.55
CA ASN A 193 -13.77 -58.14 -8.50
C ASN A 193 -13.31 -59.56 -8.76
N LYS A 194 -13.06 -59.95 -10.01
CA LYS A 194 -12.55 -61.28 -10.34
C LYS A 194 -11.04 -61.35 -10.14
N GLY A 195 -10.61 -61.95 -9.04
CA GLY A 195 -9.18 -62.01 -8.67
C GLY A 195 -8.59 -60.65 -8.38
N GLY A 196 -9.41 -59.74 -7.83
CA GLY A 196 -9.02 -58.36 -7.51
C GLY A 196 -8.95 -57.44 -8.73
N ALA A 197 -9.71 -57.73 -9.78
CA ALA A 197 -9.76 -56.91 -10.98
C ALA A 197 -11.18 -56.80 -11.57
N VAL A 198 -11.43 -55.80 -12.38
CA VAL A 198 -12.56 -55.76 -13.33
C VAL A 198 -12.12 -56.46 -14.61
N VAL A 199 -12.86 -57.52 -15.01
CA VAL A 199 -12.55 -58.29 -16.19
C VAL A 199 -13.60 -58.08 -17.26
N ILE A 200 -13.18 -57.62 -18.42
CA ILE A 200 -14.06 -57.35 -19.55
C ILE A 200 -13.74 -58.37 -20.66
N THR A 201 -14.72 -59.19 -21.03
CA THR A 201 -14.61 -60.20 -22.04
C THR A 201 -15.38 -59.80 -23.30
N ASN A 202 -14.67 -59.62 -24.40
CA ASN A 202 -15.23 -59.43 -25.72
C ASN A 202 -14.98 -60.73 -26.53
N PRO A 203 -16.02 -61.52 -26.87
CA PRO A 203 -15.80 -62.83 -27.51
C PRO A 203 -15.31 -62.74 -28.96
N GLU A 204 -15.72 -61.72 -29.70
CA GLU A 204 -15.37 -61.49 -31.11
C GLU A 204 -15.10 -60.01 -31.37
N PRO A 205 -14.26 -59.71 -32.39
CA PRO A 205 -14.01 -58.29 -32.72
C PRO A 205 -15.30 -57.59 -33.14
N ILE A 206 -15.48 -56.38 -32.68
CA ILE A 206 -16.60 -55.49 -32.96
C ILE A 206 -16.12 -54.36 -33.83
N ASP A 207 -16.81 -54.14 -34.99
CA ASP A 207 -16.56 -53.04 -35.90
C ASP A 207 -17.83 -52.22 -36.09
N PRO A 208 -17.80 -50.93 -35.89
CA PRO A 208 -16.62 -50.11 -35.50
C PRO A 208 -16.24 -50.31 -34.03
N PHE A 209 -14.92 -50.17 -33.73
CA PHE A 209 -14.31 -50.42 -32.41
C PHE A 209 -14.98 -49.69 -31.24
N TYR A 210 -15.62 -48.53 -31.50
CA TYR A 210 -16.27 -47.70 -30.49
C TYR A 210 -17.64 -48.22 -30.06
N GLU A 211 -18.17 -49.27 -30.66
CA GLU A 211 -19.38 -49.94 -30.16
C GLU A 211 -19.13 -50.70 -28.84
N LEU A 212 -17.83 -50.93 -28.47
CA LEU A 212 -17.45 -51.33 -27.12
C LEU A 212 -16.81 -50.16 -26.41
N GLN A 213 -17.57 -49.51 -25.53
CA GLN A 213 -17.15 -48.31 -24.82
C GLN A 213 -17.77 -48.22 -23.44
N TYR A 214 -17.03 -47.67 -22.51
CA TYR A 214 -17.49 -47.51 -21.14
C TYR A 214 -16.69 -46.46 -20.38
N TRP A 215 -17.31 -45.87 -19.36
CA TRP A 215 -16.65 -45.17 -18.27
C TRP A 215 -16.58 -46.07 -17.03
N LEU A 216 -15.40 -46.35 -16.55
CA LEU A 216 -15.24 -47.02 -15.26
C LEU A 216 -15.64 -46.09 -14.13
N VAL A 217 -15.16 -44.83 -14.15
CA VAL A 217 -15.42 -43.77 -13.17
C VAL A 217 -15.50 -42.45 -13.91
N ASN A 218 -16.33 -41.55 -13.42
CA ASN A 218 -16.43 -40.16 -13.88
C ASN A 218 -16.32 -39.20 -12.69
N GLY A 219 -16.17 -37.90 -12.95
CA GLY A 219 -16.13 -36.87 -11.92
C GLY A 219 -14.80 -36.75 -11.15
N ILE A 220 -13.70 -37.26 -11.68
CA ILE A 220 -12.38 -37.16 -11.04
C ILE A 220 -11.92 -35.67 -11.10
N PRO A 221 -11.67 -35.00 -9.95
CA PRO A 221 -11.29 -33.57 -9.91
C PRO A 221 -9.79 -33.43 -10.22
N LEU A 222 -9.44 -33.11 -11.47
CA LEU A 222 -8.07 -32.82 -11.90
C LEU A 222 -8.01 -31.40 -12.45
N LYS A 223 -6.95 -30.68 -12.15
CA LYS A 223 -6.77 -29.28 -12.59
C LYS A 223 -6.39 -29.20 -14.07
N THR A 224 -7.13 -28.41 -14.84
CA THR A 224 -6.82 -28.11 -16.24
C THR A 224 -5.41 -27.54 -16.38
N GLY A 225 -4.67 -28.01 -17.40
CA GLY A 225 -3.30 -27.54 -17.69
C GLY A 225 -2.20 -28.18 -16.85
N THR A 226 -2.52 -28.89 -15.77
CA THR A 226 -1.53 -29.64 -15.00
C THR A 226 -1.14 -30.93 -15.71
N LYS A 227 0.16 -31.22 -15.81
CA LYS A 227 0.66 -32.46 -16.42
C LYS A 227 0.62 -33.59 -15.39
N TYR A 228 -0.23 -34.57 -15.64
CA TYR A 228 -0.36 -35.76 -14.81
C TYR A 228 0.28 -37.00 -15.48
N LYS A 229 0.73 -37.93 -14.67
CA LYS A 229 1.11 -39.30 -15.09
C LYS A 229 -0.04 -40.22 -14.72
N ILE A 230 -0.59 -40.95 -15.72
CA ILE A 230 -1.56 -42.01 -15.47
C ILE A 230 -0.82 -43.34 -15.55
N THR A 231 -1.09 -44.22 -14.60
CA THR A 231 -0.53 -45.58 -14.54
C THR A 231 -1.66 -46.57 -14.37
N PHE A 232 -1.75 -47.54 -15.32
CA PHE A 232 -2.69 -48.64 -15.29
C PHE A 232 -1.97 -49.91 -14.92
N LEU A 233 -2.41 -50.64 -13.90
CA LEU A 233 -2.00 -52.04 -13.66
C LEU A 233 -3.01 -52.95 -14.32
N CYS A 234 -2.64 -53.57 -15.45
CA CYS A 234 -3.55 -54.29 -16.33
C CYS A 234 -2.89 -55.48 -17.00
N LYS A 235 -3.72 -56.39 -17.56
CA LYS A 235 -3.27 -57.47 -18.45
C LYS A 235 -4.35 -57.75 -19.49
N ALA A 236 -3.96 -58.45 -20.55
CA ALA A 236 -4.86 -58.94 -21.59
C ALA A 236 -4.64 -60.42 -21.90
N GLU A 237 -5.71 -61.13 -22.22
CA GLU A 237 -5.71 -62.52 -22.69
C GLU A 237 -6.45 -62.58 -24.03
N GLY A 238 -5.76 -63.03 -25.09
CA GLY A 238 -6.31 -63.06 -26.44
C GLY A 238 -5.27 -63.56 -27.48
N LYS A 239 -5.58 -63.43 -28.77
CA LYS A 239 -4.69 -63.87 -29.86
C LYS A 239 -3.69 -62.76 -30.31
N SER A 240 -3.95 -61.51 -30.00
CA SER A 240 -3.16 -60.35 -30.37
C SER A 240 -3.16 -59.32 -29.24
N PRO A 241 -2.18 -58.37 -29.14
CA PRO A 241 -2.19 -57.31 -28.15
C PRO A 241 -3.48 -56.46 -28.23
N ALA A 242 -4.03 -56.11 -27.06
CA ALA A 242 -5.23 -55.28 -26.98
C ALA A 242 -4.87 -53.79 -27.25
N ASN A 243 -5.52 -53.20 -28.24
CA ASN A 243 -5.36 -51.80 -28.56
C ASN A 243 -6.42 -51.01 -27.82
N ILE A 244 -5.98 -50.23 -26.83
CA ILE A 244 -6.86 -49.48 -25.94
C ILE A 244 -6.87 -48.02 -26.38
N ARG A 245 -8.06 -47.49 -26.64
CA ARG A 245 -8.26 -46.05 -26.83
C ARG A 245 -8.84 -45.51 -25.53
N PHE A 246 -8.06 -44.66 -24.90
CA PHE A 246 -8.37 -44.07 -23.62
C PHE A 246 -8.67 -42.55 -23.77
N LYS A 247 -9.62 -42.06 -23.03
CA LYS A 247 -9.93 -40.67 -22.93
C LYS A 247 -10.11 -40.28 -21.48
N LEU A 248 -9.38 -39.24 -21.08
CA LEU A 248 -9.57 -38.54 -19.80
C LEU A 248 -10.45 -37.32 -20.05
N GLY A 249 -11.61 -37.23 -19.40
CA GLY A 249 -12.58 -36.17 -19.59
C GLY A 249 -13.99 -36.68 -19.92
N ASN A 250 -14.85 -35.84 -20.49
CA ASN A 250 -16.19 -36.19 -20.90
C ASN A 250 -16.30 -36.39 -22.44
N TRP A 251 -17.52 -36.63 -22.93
CA TRP A 251 -17.77 -36.96 -24.35
C TRP A 251 -17.20 -35.97 -25.36
N GLY A 252 -17.46 -34.66 -25.16
CA GLY A 252 -17.09 -33.60 -26.10
C GLY A 252 -15.63 -33.17 -25.96
N ALA A 253 -15.10 -33.24 -24.76
CA ALA A 253 -13.77 -32.75 -24.40
C ALA A 253 -12.99 -33.82 -23.63
N GLY A 254 -11.68 -33.71 -23.60
CA GLY A 254 -10.81 -34.56 -22.83
C GLY A 254 -9.53 -34.93 -23.58
N ALA A 255 -8.48 -35.17 -22.81
CA ALA A 255 -7.21 -35.66 -23.33
C ALA A 255 -7.38 -37.09 -23.85
N LYS A 256 -6.87 -37.38 -25.05
CA LYS A 256 -6.96 -38.69 -25.72
C LYS A 256 -5.60 -39.35 -25.75
N ASN A 257 -5.61 -40.68 -25.52
CA ASN A 257 -4.40 -41.50 -25.61
C ASN A 257 -4.73 -42.87 -26.20
N THR A 258 -3.77 -43.51 -26.82
CA THR A 258 -3.88 -44.87 -27.31
C THR A 258 -2.67 -45.67 -26.87
N PHE A 259 -2.90 -46.85 -26.27
CA PHE A 259 -1.85 -47.70 -25.81
C PHE A 259 -2.16 -49.19 -26.05
N LYS A 260 -1.16 -50.05 -25.98
CA LYS A 260 -1.33 -51.49 -26.18
C LYS A 260 -1.05 -52.27 -24.91
N ILE A 261 -1.92 -53.20 -24.59
CA ILE A 261 -1.68 -54.19 -23.54
C ILE A 261 -1.24 -55.48 -24.23
N PRO A 262 0.00 -55.96 -23.99
CA PRO A 262 0.46 -57.22 -24.54
C PRO A 262 -0.34 -58.40 -23.95
N VAL A 263 -0.57 -59.45 -24.74
CA VAL A 263 -1.28 -60.65 -24.30
C VAL A 263 -0.35 -61.64 -23.60
N GLY A 264 -0.91 -62.32 -22.59
CA GLY A 264 -0.20 -63.37 -21.82
C GLY A 264 0.68 -62.77 -20.71
N GLY A 265 0.96 -63.61 -19.70
CA GLY A 265 1.81 -63.29 -18.58
C GLY A 265 1.07 -62.57 -17.44
N ASP A 266 1.88 -61.94 -16.56
CA ASP A 266 1.40 -61.26 -15.37
C ASP A 266 0.88 -59.87 -15.67
N TYR A 267 0.30 -59.19 -14.66
CA TYR A 267 -0.08 -57.81 -14.72
C TYR A 267 1.11 -56.93 -15.03
N LYS A 268 0.91 -55.96 -15.88
CA LYS A 268 1.93 -54.95 -16.27
C LYS A 268 1.44 -53.57 -15.99
N GLU A 269 2.37 -52.72 -15.63
CA GLU A 269 2.12 -51.28 -15.57
C GLU A 269 2.25 -50.66 -16.97
N VAL A 270 1.26 -49.86 -17.33
CA VAL A 270 1.28 -48.99 -18.52
C VAL A 270 1.10 -47.57 -18.05
N SER A 271 2.09 -46.73 -18.33
CA SER A 271 2.06 -45.34 -17.89
C SER A 271 2.26 -44.38 -19.07
N PHE A 272 1.62 -43.23 -19.01
CA PHE A 272 1.84 -42.13 -19.94
C PHE A 272 1.43 -40.79 -19.30
N ASP A 273 1.98 -39.72 -19.84
CA ASP A 273 1.65 -38.39 -19.41
C ASP A 273 0.38 -37.88 -20.10
N VAL A 274 -0.45 -37.14 -19.39
CA VAL A 274 -1.68 -36.53 -19.88
C VAL A 274 -1.90 -35.16 -19.23
N THR A 275 -2.45 -34.22 -20.01
CA THR A 275 -2.85 -32.91 -19.48
C THR A 275 -4.36 -32.75 -19.67
N PRO A 276 -5.15 -32.68 -18.58
CA PRO A 276 -6.59 -32.50 -18.67
C PRO A 276 -6.94 -31.16 -19.34
N VAL A 277 -8.03 -31.16 -20.10
CA VAL A 277 -8.58 -29.96 -20.74
C VAL A 277 -9.83 -29.42 -20.03
N MET A 278 -10.17 -30.04 -18.88
CA MET A 278 -11.31 -29.68 -18.03
C MET A 278 -11.06 -30.15 -16.59
N ASP A 279 -11.74 -29.54 -15.61
CA ASP A 279 -11.50 -29.78 -14.18
C ASP A 279 -12.28 -31.00 -13.62
N SER A 280 -13.21 -31.57 -14.37
CA SER A 280 -13.89 -32.81 -14.03
C SER A 280 -13.67 -33.83 -15.14
N ASN A 281 -13.08 -34.95 -14.79
CA ASN A 281 -12.58 -35.95 -15.72
C ASN A 281 -13.16 -37.34 -15.46
N GLY A 282 -13.24 -38.18 -16.50
CA GLY A 282 -13.66 -39.57 -16.41
C GLY A 282 -12.67 -40.49 -17.07
N LEU A 283 -12.67 -41.76 -16.64
CA LEU A 283 -11.86 -42.83 -17.20
C LEU A 283 -12.67 -43.59 -18.27
N PHE A 284 -12.54 -43.14 -19.52
CA PHE A 284 -13.29 -43.64 -20.66
C PHE A 284 -12.42 -44.52 -21.56
N PHE A 285 -12.94 -45.72 -21.93
CA PHE A 285 -12.22 -46.72 -22.72
C PHE A 285 -13.03 -47.18 -23.91
N GLN A 286 -12.33 -47.49 -25.02
CA GLN A 286 -12.86 -48.13 -26.23
C GLN A 286 -11.85 -49.15 -26.71
N HIS A 287 -12.30 -50.40 -26.99
CA HIS A 287 -11.44 -51.47 -27.49
C HIS A 287 -12.21 -52.60 -28.21
N GLY A 288 -13.27 -52.30 -28.96
CA GLY A 288 -14.11 -53.28 -29.63
C GLY A 288 -13.39 -54.16 -30.65
N ASP A 289 -12.33 -53.64 -31.27
CA ASP A 289 -11.48 -54.39 -32.22
C ASP A 289 -10.64 -55.51 -31.57
N PHE A 290 -10.61 -55.60 -30.23
CA PHE A 290 -9.92 -56.67 -29.52
C PHE A 290 -10.88 -57.77 -29.08
N ALA A 291 -10.63 -59.02 -29.55
CA ALA A 291 -11.31 -60.22 -29.05
C ALA A 291 -10.46 -60.89 -27.97
N GLY A 292 -11.00 -60.97 -26.74
CA GLY A 292 -10.28 -61.49 -25.59
C GLY A 292 -10.77 -60.94 -24.27
N LYS A 293 -9.91 -61.01 -23.26
CA LYS A 293 -10.18 -60.46 -21.93
C LYS A 293 -9.21 -59.38 -21.60
N ILE A 294 -9.73 -58.29 -21.04
CA ILE A 294 -8.92 -57.19 -20.43
C ILE A 294 -9.19 -57.21 -18.94
N TYR A 295 -8.14 -57.08 -18.16
CA TYR A 295 -8.13 -57.05 -16.69
C TYR A 295 -7.61 -55.71 -16.24
N TRP A 296 -8.46 -54.89 -15.58
CA TRP A 296 -8.09 -53.66 -14.91
C TRP A 296 -7.95 -53.96 -13.42
N LYS A 297 -6.73 -53.81 -12.83
CA LYS A 297 -6.48 -54.10 -11.41
C LYS A 297 -6.42 -52.82 -10.59
N SER A 298 -5.64 -51.84 -11.02
CA SER A 298 -5.62 -50.50 -10.39
C SER A 298 -5.27 -49.42 -11.39
N ILE A 299 -5.68 -48.20 -11.07
CA ILE A 299 -5.41 -47.00 -11.86
C ILE A 299 -4.93 -45.92 -10.88
N LYS A 300 -3.76 -45.34 -11.15
CA LYS A 300 -3.17 -44.26 -10.36
C LYS A 300 -2.98 -43.04 -11.25
N ILE A 301 -3.37 -41.89 -10.76
CA ILE A 301 -3.10 -40.60 -11.38
C ILE A 301 -2.27 -39.78 -10.39
N SER A 302 -1.12 -39.30 -10.85
CA SER A 302 -0.17 -38.52 -10.04
C SER A 302 0.38 -37.36 -10.85
N HIS A 303 0.84 -36.35 -10.17
CA HIS A 303 1.66 -35.29 -10.77
C HIS A 303 2.98 -35.16 -10.04
N PHE A 304 3.93 -34.43 -10.67
CA PHE A 304 5.22 -34.14 -10.08
C PHE A 304 5.30 -32.64 -9.75
N GLU A 305 5.46 -32.34 -8.47
CA GLU A 305 5.66 -30.94 -8.02
C GLU A 305 7.05 -30.74 -7.43
N ALA A 306 7.47 -29.48 -7.36
CA ALA A 306 8.68 -29.10 -6.64
C ALA A 306 8.53 -29.49 -5.16
N PRO A 307 9.60 -29.91 -4.46
CA PRO A 307 9.57 -30.06 -3.01
C PRO A 307 9.02 -28.77 -2.36
N SER A 308 8.15 -28.94 -1.39
CA SER A 308 7.61 -27.85 -0.58
C SER A 308 8.08 -28.03 0.86
N VAL A 309 8.20 -26.91 1.58
CA VAL A 309 8.36 -26.91 3.04
C VAL A 309 7.07 -26.44 3.68
N GLU A 310 6.81 -26.89 4.90
CA GLU A 310 5.71 -26.34 5.70
C GLU A 310 6.11 -24.97 6.21
N ILE A 311 5.39 -23.92 5.81
CA ILE A 311 5.59 -22.56 6.28
C ILE A 311 4.48 -22.14 7.22
N PRO A 312 4.77 -21.41 8.31
CA PRO A 312 3.75 -20.83 9.17
C PRO A 312 2.98 -19.73 8.43
N VAL A 313 1.67 -19.68 8.66
CA VAL A 313 0.77 -18.62 8.24
C VAL A 313 0.10 -18.07 9.48
N SER A 314 0.55 -16.92 9.94
CA SER A 314 -0.03 -16.24 11.10
C SER A 314 -1.47 -15.83 10.80
N VAL A 315 -2.36 -16.06 11.74
CA VAL A 315 -3.75 -15.61 11.71
C VAL A 315 -4.03 -14.59 12.81
N GLY A 316 -3.06 -14.33 13.67
CA GLY A 316 -3.07 -13.29 14.68
C GLY A 316 -1.78 -13.30 15.48
N HIS A 317 -1.18 -12.12 15.67
CA HIS A 317 0.04 -11.95 16.45
C HIS A 317 -0.08 -10.66 17.27
N LEU A 318 0.01 -10.79 18.59
CA LEU A 318 0.00 -9.70 19.55
C LEU A 318 1.37 -9.60 20.20
N THR A 319 2.11 -8.53 19.92
CA THR A 319 3.39 -8.20 20.57
C THR A 319 3.20 -7.36 21.82
N PHE A 320 1.99 -6.85 22.04
CA PHE A 320 1.62 -5.94 23.13
C PHE A 320 2.35 -4.61 23.17
N ASP A 321 3.23 -4.34 22.19
CA ASP A 321 3.97 -3.08 22.08
C ASP A 321 3.11 -1.95 21.48
N ASP A 322 2.05 -2.31 20.77
CA ASP A 322 1.16 -1.41 20.02
C ASP A 322 -0.18 -1.15 20.72
N GLY A 323 -0.31 -1.55 21.99
CA GLY A 323 -1.52 -1.37 22.78
C GLY A 323 -2.60 -2.43 22.57
N GLN A 324 -2.48 -3.32 21.57
CA GLN A 324 -3.40 -4.43 21.39
C GLN A 324 -3.29 -5.41 22.58
N ASN A 325 -4.42 -5.86 23.11
CA ASN A 325 -4.45 -6.70 24.30
C ASN A 325 -5.41 -7.87 24.14
N LEU A 326 -5.23 -8.89 24.99
CA LEU A 326 -6.16 -9.98 25.16
C LEU A 326 -7.38 -9.53 25.96
N GLY A 327 -8.55 -10.08 25.64
CA GLY A 327 -9.75 -9.94 26.45
C GLY A 327 -9.84 -10.97 27.56
N GLY A 328 -10.98 -10.99 28.26
CA GLY A 328 -11.26 -12.07 29.20
C GLY A 328 -12.23 -11.70 30.31
N TRP A 329 -12.55 -12.68 31.15
CA TRP A 329 -13.50 -12.55 32.27
C TRP A 329 -13.18 -13.51 33.39
N GLY A 330 -13.66 -13.17 34.61
CA GLY A 330 -13.56 -14.02 35.80
C GLY A 330 -12.20 -13.98 36.50
N MET A 331 -11.19 -13.32 35.97
CA MET A 331 -9.91 -13.11 36.66
C MET A 331 -10.01 -12.07 37.76
N ASP A 332 -9.18 -12.22 38.82
CA ASP A 332 -9.04 -11.18 39.83
C ASP A 332 -8.24 -9.97 39.28
N ASN A 333 -7.29 -10.23 38.39
CA ASN A 333 -6.51 -9.24 37.69
C ASN A 333 -6.76 -9.41 36.16
N ALA A 334 -7.55 -8.52 35.58
CA ALA A 334 -7.86 -8.53 34.16
C ALA A 334 -6.61 -8.26 33.29
N PRO A 335 -6.60 -8.68 32.01
CA PRO A 335 -5.49 -8.43 31.11
C PRO A 335 -5.16 -6.93 31.02
N LYS A 336 -3.90 -6.57 31.26
CA LYS A 336 -3.37 -5.21 31.11
C LYS A 336 -1.96 -5.25 30.52
N ILE A 337 -1.61 -4.24 29.75
CA ILE A 337 -0.24 -4.11 29.19
C ILE A 337 0.63 -3.36 30.17
N VAL A 338 1.79 -3.93 30.47
CA VAL A 338 2.83 -3.32 31.31
C VAL A 338 4.18 -3.51 30.60
N ASN A 339 4.77 -2.42 30.14
CA ASN A 339 6.06 -2.41 29.41
C ASN A 339 6.08 -3.41 28.23
N GLY A 340 5.06 -3.39 27.39
CA GLY A 340 4.99 -4.28 26.22
C GLY A 340 4.66 -5.74 26.54
N VAL A 341 4.15 -6.06 27.75
CA VAL A 341 3.83 -7.42 28.19
C VAL A 341 2.40 -7.46 28.73
N CYS A 342 1.59 -8.43 28.31
CA CYS A 342 0.27 -8.66 28.88
C CYS A 342 0.39 -9.35 30.25
N GLU A 343 -0.07 -8.68 31.32
CA GLU A 343 -0.19 -9.23 32.67
C GLU A 343 -1.64 -9.59 32.97
N VAL A 344 -1.89 -10.82 33.43
CA VAL A 344 -3.22 -11.32 33.80
C VAL A 344 -3.11 -12.39 34.89
N GLY A 345 -4.13 -12.56 35.75
CA GLY A 345 -4.05 -13.65 36.74
C GLY A 345 -5.10 -13.66 37.83
N ASN A 346 -4.89 -14.55 38.80
CA ASN A 346 -5.77 -14.76 39.96
C ASN A 346 -4.97 -14.71 41.26
N ASN A 347 -5.56 -14.10 42.28
CA ASN A 347 -4.97 -14.08 43.63
C ASN A 347 -5.04 -15.45 44.33
N ALA A 348 -6.02 -16.28 43.95
CA ALA A 348 -6.21 -17.64 44.44
C ALA A 348 -6.80 -18.52 43.32
N ALA A 349 -6.57 -19.84 43.42
CA ALA A 349 -7.16 -20.78 42.47
C ALA A 349 -8.71 -20.77 42.62
N LYS A 350 -9.39 -20.68 41.47
CA LYS A 350 -10.84 -20.77 41.36
C LYS A 350 -11.30 -22.24 41.45
N GLU A 351 -12.60 -22.47 41.60
CA GLU A 351 -13.20 -23.81 41.69
C GLU A 351 -12.96 -24.63 40.40
N ASN A 352 -13.07 -23.98 39.22
CA ASN A 352 -12.88 -24.65 37.93
C ASN A 352 -11.94 -23.86 37.03
N PRO A 353 -11.25 -24.50 36.05
CA PRO A 353 -10.39 -23.82 35.11
C PRO A 353 -11.09 -22.70 34.32
N TRP A 354 -12.34 -22.91 33.91
CA TRP A 354 -13.17 -21.98 33.16
C TRP A 354 -13.79 -20.84 33.97
N ASN A 355 -13.58 -20.79 35.28
CA ASN A 355 -14.03 -19.67 36.11
C ASN A 355 -13.18 -18.40 35.94
N ALA A 356 -12.05 -18.48 35.24
CA ALA A 356 -11.27 -17.36 34.77
C ALA A 356 -10.69 -17.69 33.38
N GLN A 357 -11.08 -16.92 32.39
CA GLN A 357 -10.74 -17.17 30.98
C GLN A 357 -10.17 -15.93 30.32
N VAL A 358 -8.96 -16.03 29.76
CA VAL A 358 -8.40 -15.05 28.83
C VAL A 358 -8.88 -15.42 27.45
N ASN A 359 -9.33 -14.44 26.63
CA ASN A 359 -9.85 -14.71 25.31
C ASN A 359 -9.10 -13.94 24.22
N TYR A 360 -8.98 -14.59 23.08
CA TYR A 360 -8.55 -14.02 21.82
C TYR A 360 -9.62 -14.25 20.75
N GLU A 361 -10.12 -13.17 20.15
CA GLU A 361 -11.15 -13.16 19.10
C GLU A 361 -10.58 -12.53 17.82
N PRO A 362 -10.19 -13.33 16.81
CA PRO A 362 -9.54 -12.81 15.59
C PRO A 362 -10.50 -12.12 14.61
N GLY A 363 -11.81 -12.13 14.90
CA GLY A 363 -12.83 -11.56 14.00
C GLY A 363 -13.30 -12.50 12.88
N PHE A 364 -12.85 -13.75 12.86
CA PHE A 364 -13.29 -14.82 11.97
C PHE A 364 -13.43 -16.15 12.71
N ALA A 365 -14.06 -17.15 12.08
CA ALA A 365 -14.15 -18.50 12.64
C ALA A 365 -12.92 -19.33 12.26
N PHE A 366 -12.32 -20.03 13.23
CA PHE A 366 -11.31 -21.07 12.96
C PHE A 366 -11.94 -22.21 12.18
N GLU A 367 -11.24 -22.68 11.12
CA GLU A 367 -11.76 -23.70 10.19
C GLU A 367 -11.81 -25.08 10.85
N ASN A 368 -12.98 -25.72 10.78
CA ASN A 368 -13.16 -27.11 11.24
C ASN A 368 -12.26 -28.05 10.42
N GLY A 369 -11.55 -28.96 11.10
CA GLY A 369 -10.59 -29.90 10.50
C GLY A 369 -9.19 -29.35 10.30
N LYS A 370 -8.93 -28.07 10.56
CA LYS A 370 -7.62 -27.44 10.37
C LYS A 370 -6.82 -27.41 11.67
N THR A 371 -5.53 -27.73 11.56
CA THR A 371 -4.62 -27.68 12.72
C THR A 371 -4.04 -26.29 12.84
N TYR A 372 -4.14 -25.73 14.05
CA TYR A 372 -3.57 -24.44 14.43
C TYR A 372 -2.56 -24.62 15.55
N HIS A 373 -1.57 -23.74 15.57
CA HIS A 373 -0.57 -23.60 16.62
C HIS A 373 -0.91 -22.38 17.48
N LEU A 374 -0.66 -22.50 18.76
CA LEU A 374 -0.63 -21.39 19.73
C LEU A 374 0.81 -21.25 20.22
N LYS A 375 1.44 -20.14 19.84
CA LYS A 375 2.81 -19.80 20.20
C LYS A 375 2.81 -18.55 21.07
N MET A 376 3.63 -18.51 22.12
CA MET A 376 3.82 -17.32 22.96
C MET A 376 5.07 -17.44 23.83
N LYS A 377 5.61 -16.32 24.26
CA LYS A 377 6.51 -16.26 25.39
C LYS A 377 5.68 -16.10 26.66
N ILE A 378 5.98 -16.90 27.66
CA ILE A 378 5.22 -16.87 28.90
C ILE A 378 6.10 -17.12 30.14
N LYS A 379 5.82 -16.41 31.24
CA LYS A 379 6.28 -16.72 32.58
C LYS A 379 5.18 -16.46 33.58
N GLY A 380 5.31 -17.02 34.77
CA GLY A 380 4.40 -16.79 35.86
C GLY A 380 5.09 -16.26 37.11
N SER A 381 4.36 -15.59 37.97
CA SER A 381 4.85 -15.27 39.33
C SER A 381 5.09 -16.52 40.17
N VAL A 382 4.45 -17.63 39.83
CA VAL A 382 4.64 -18.98 40.38
C VAL A 382 4.60 -20.02 39.29
N ALA A 383 5.23 -21.19 39.52
CA ALA A 383 5.12 -22.31 38.57
C ALA A 383 3.71 -22.92 38.64
N GLY A 384 3.20 -23.36 37.48
CA GLY A 384 1.87 -23.97 37.38
C GLY A 384 1.52 -24.42 35.98
N GLU A 385 0.25 -24.60 35.71
CA GLU A 385 -0.23 -24.99 34.39
C GLU A 385 -1.67 -24.52 34.14
N PHE A 386 -2.07 -24.41 32.88
CA PHE A 386 -3.46 -24.13 32.48
C PHE A 386 -3.79 -24.76 31.14
N GLY A 387 -5.08 -24.86 30.81
CA GLY A 387 -5.57 -25.36 29.53
C GLY A 387 -5.89 -24.23 28.54
N ALA A 388 -5.84 -24.53 27.25
CA ALA A 388 -6.29 -23.63 26.19
C ALA A 388 -7.15 -24.41 25.20
N GLY A 389 -8.08 -23.74 24.49
CA GLY A 389 -8.92 -24.41 23.49
C GLY A 389 -9.74 -23.44 22.67
N PHE A 390 -10.21 -23.92 21.51
CA PHE A 390 -11.16 -23.22 20.68
C PHE A 390 -12.58 -23.37 21.19
N GLN A 391 -13.40 -22.34 21.00
CA GLN A 391 -14.79 -22.37 21.44
C GLN A 391 -15.72 -21.65 20.44
N ASN A 392 -16.85 -22.30 20.17
CA ASN A 392 -18.03 -21.64 19.64
C ASN A 392 -18.72 -20.91 20.82
N PRO A 393 -18.85 -19.55 20.78
CA PRO A 393 -19.49 -18.80 21.86
C PRO A 393 -20.98 -19.08 22.00
N GLU A 394 -21.66 -19.51 20.93
CA GLU A 394 -23.03 -19.93 20.98
C GLU A 394 -23.11 -21.32 21.63
N GLY A 395 -23.68 -21.37 22.82
CA GLY A 395 -23.78 -22.61 23.62
C GLY A 395 -22.49 -23.03 24.33
N TYR A 396 -21.40 -22.22 24.27
CA TYR A 396 -20.12 -22.50 24.94
C TYR A 396 -19.50 -23.85 24.54
N ILE A 397 -19.63 -24.23 23.24
CA ILE A 397 -19.20 -25.54 22.75
C ILE A 397 -17.68 -25.51 22.52
N GLY A 398 -16.97 -26.47 23.15
CA GLY A 398 -15.53 -26.68 22.89
C GLY A 398 -15.30 -27.20 21.48
N CYS A 399 -14.32 -26.62 20.76
CA CYS A 399 -13.98 -26.95 19.38
C CYS A 399 -12.52 -27.38 19.22
N GLY A 400 -11.97 -28.05 20.22
CA GLY A 400 -10.61 -28.59 20.25
C GLY A 400 -9.75 -27.95 21.33
N ASP A 401 -9.08 -28.78 22.14
CA ASP A 401 -8.23 -28.36 23.24
C ASP A 401 -6.75 -28.55 22.87
N PHE A 402 -5.94 -27.55 23.19
CA PHE A 402 -4.48 -27.64 23.11
C PHE A 402 -3.92 -28.51 24.24
N PRO A 403 -2.70 -29.08 24.07
CA PRO A 403 -1.98 -29.66 25.19
C PRO A 403 -1.85 -28.68 26.36
N THR A 404 -1.87 -29.19 27.60
CA THR A 404 -1.71 -28.38 28.80
C THR A 404 -0.44 -27.55 28.75
N ILE A 405 -0.59 -26.24 28.99
CA ILE A 405 0.52 -25.28 28.96
C ILE A 405 1.12 -25.19 30.36
N LYS A 406 2.42 -25.50 30.46
CA LYS A 406 3.18 -25.44 31.70
C LYS A 406 3.89 -24.09 31.82
N VAL A 407 3.76 -23.44 32.95
CA VAL A 407 4.33 -22.13 33.28
C VAL A 407 5.44 -22.28 34.32
N THR A 408 6.56 -21.59 34.08
CA THR A 408 7.66 -21.46 35.04
C THR A 408 7.82 -20.00 35.46
N THR A 409 8.67 -19.73 36.45
CA THR A 409 8.99 -18.37 36.88
C THR A 409 9.96 -17.64 35.92
N ASP A 410 10.60 -18.38 35.06
CA ASP A 410 11.45 -17.85 34.00
C ASP A 410 10.69 -17.78 32.67
N TRP A 411 11.04 -16.85 31.82
CA TRP A 411 10.49 -16.76 30.47
C TRP A 411 10.74 -18.05 29.67
N LYS A 412 9.69 -18.56 29.07
CA LYS A 412 9.74 -19.75 28.23
C LYS A 412 8.91 -19.51 26.96
N GLU A 413 9.42 -19.94 25.83
CA GLU A 413 8.63 -20.06 24.61
C GLU A 413 7.80 -21.34 24.67
N VAL A 414 6.54 -21.22 24.33
CA VAL A 414 5.55 -22.30 24.20
C VAL A 414 5.05 -22.28 22.78
N ASP A 415 5.01 -23.46 22.14
CA ASP A 415 4.39 -23.69 20.85
C ASP A 415 3.65 -25.04 20.94
N VAL A 416 2.32 -24.97 20.95
CA VAL A 416 1.43 -26.14 21.07
C VAL A 416 0.41 -26.13 19.93
N ALA A 417 0.03 -27.29 19.43
CA ALA A 417 -0.90 -27.40 18.30
C ALA A 417 -2.13 -28.23 18.66
N THR A 418 -3.25 -27.88 18.04
CA THR A 418 -4.48 -28.67 18.05
C THR A 418 -5.28 -28.50 16.78
N THR A 419 -6.11 -29.48 16.44
CA THR A 419 -7.03 -29.40 15.31
C THR A 419 -8.37 -28.84 15.80
N CYS A 420 -8.84 -27.76 15.16
CA CYS A 420 -10.19 -27.27 15.36
C CYS A 420 -11.18 -28.34 14.88
N ASN A 421 -12.10 -28.79 15.75
CA ASN A 421 -13.02 -29.90 15.48
C ASN A 421 -14.50 -29.53 15.64
N GLY A 422 -14.82 -28.24 15.48
CA GLY A 422 -16.18 -27.73 15.55
C GLY A 422 -16.39 -26.52 14.65
N ASP A 423 -17.65 -26.26 14.31
CA ASP A 423 -18.02 -25.11 13.48
C ASP A 423 -18.23 -23.87 14.34
N ASN A 424 -18.09 -22.69 13.72
CA ASN A 424 -18.23 -21.39 14.39
C ASN A 424 -17.33 -21.23 15.62
N ALA A 425 -16.13 -21.79 15.60
CA ALA A 425 -15.10 -21.56 16.60
C ALA A 425 -14.56 -20.13 16.47
N LEU A 426 -15.22 -19.15 17.14
CA LEU A 426 -14.93 -17.73 16.95
C LEU A 426 -13.88 -17.19 17.95
N ARG A 427 -13.52 -17.98 18.95
CA ARG A 427 -12.56 -17.56 19.96
C ARG A 427 -11.62 -18.68 20.42
N LEU A 428 -10.41 -18.26 20.83
CA LEU A 428 -9.46 -19.08 21.55
C LEU A 428 -9.44 -18.64 23.01
N LEU A 429 -9.53 -19.58 23.94
CA LEU A 429 -9.57 -19.34 25.37
C LEU A 429 -8.35 -19.93 26.06
N LEU A 430 -7.77 -19.18 27.02
CA LEU A 430 -6.84 -19.71 28.01
C LEU A 430 -7.61 -19.87 29.32
N ASN A 431 -7.76 -21.10 29.80
CA ASN A 431 -8.55 -21.45 30.99
C ASN A 431 -7.69 -21.41 32.26
N ILE A 432 -7.50 -20.21 32.82
CA ILE A 432 -6.53 -19.94 33.88
C ILE A 432 -7.13 -20.00 35.31
N GLY A 433 -8.39 -20.41 35.48
CA GLY A 433 -9.05 -20.37 36.81
C GLY A 433 -8.33 -21.15 37.90
N LYS A 434 -7.67 -22.27 37.61
CA LYS A 434 -6.87 -23.03 38.56
C LYS A 434 -5.47 -22.46 38.84
N TYR A 435 -5.00 -21.53 38.04
CA TYR A 435 -3.70 -20.90 38.23
C TYR A 435 -3.81 -19.75 39.22
N ALA A 436 -3.09 -19.84 40.35
CA ALA A 436 -3.03 -18.82 41.41
C ALA A 436 -1.73 -18.07 41.30
N GLY A 437 -1.72 -16.94 40.59
CA GLY A 437 -0.57 -16.10 40.34
C GLY A 437 -0.81 -15.15 39.16
N THR A 438 0.20 -14.38 38.81
CA THR A 438 0.18 -13.51 37.63
C THR A 438 0.93 -14.18 36.50
N LEU A 439 0.32 -14.28 35.32
CA LEU A 439 0.94 -14.64 34.06
C LEU A 439 1.44 -13.38 33.37
N HIS A 440 2.60 -13.46 32.78
CA HIS A 440 3.17 -12.48 31.88
C HIS A 440 3.27 -13.15 30.50
N ILE A 441 2.56 -12.61 29.53
CA ILE A 441 2.44 -13.17 28.16
C ILE A 441 2.99 -12.13 27.19
N ASP A 442 3.82 -12.59 26.27
CA ASP A 442 4.41 -11.80 25.20
C ASP A 442 4.47 -12.60 23.90
N ASP A 443 4.56 -11.95 22.75
CA ASP A 443 4.59 -12.58 21.43
C ASP A 443 3.49 -13.66 21.24
N PHE A 444 2.25 -13.32 21.61
CA PHE A 444 1.11 -14.24 21.47
C PHE A 444 0.72 -14.38 20.01
N GLU A 445 0.93 -15.56 19.44
CA GLU A 445 0.67 -15.84 18.03
C GLU A 445 -0.21 -17.07 17.87
N VAL A 446 -1.19 -16.98 16.95
CA VAL A 446 -1.94 -18.13 16.44
C VAL A 446 -1.62 -18.27 14.95
N TYR A 447 -1.16 -19.44 14.52
CA TYR A 447 -0.82 -19.72 13.14
C TYR A 447 -1.19 -21.15 12.73
N TYR A 448 -1.20 -21.41 11.43
CA TYR A 448 -1.24 -22.77 10.86
C TYR A 448 -0.10 -22.93 9.87
N THR A 449 0.25 -24.18 9.51
CA THR A 449 1.24 -24.43 8.46
C THR A 449 0.57 -24.76 7.13
N LYS A 450 1.22 -24.38 6.03
CA LYS A 450 0.84 -24.80 4.68
C LYS A 450 2.07 -25.15 3.86
N PRO A 451 1.96 -26.12 2.92
CA PRO A 451 3.03 -26.39 1.97
C PRO A 451 3.34 -25.15 1.12
N SER A 452 4.60 -24.84 0.94
CA SER A 452 5.05 -23.74 0.06
C SER A 452 6.36 -24.10 -0.61
N ASN A 453 6.57 -23.59 -1.82
CA ASN A 453 7.86 -23.61 -2.52
C ASN A 453 8.63 -22.29 -2.32
N THR A 454 8.15 -21.43 -1.46
CA THR A 454 8.82 -20.19 -1.04
C THR A 454 8.87 -20.11 0.48
N ILE A 455 9.87 -19.41 1.00
CA ILE A 455 10.04 -19.13 2.41
C ILE A 455 9.94 -17.63 2.60
N PRO A 456 8.96 -17.11 3.37
CA PRO A 456 8.88 -15.69 3.71
C PRO A 456 10.15 -15.22 4.40
N LEU A 457 10.58 -13.98 4.13
CA LEU A 457 11.62 -13.34 4.93
C LEU A 457 11.05 -12.99 6.31
N THR A 458 11.88 -13.14 7.35
CA THR A 458 11.56 -12.61 8.67
C THR A 458 11.57 -11.09 8.66
N ASP A 459 10.97 -10.47 9.69
CA ASP A 459 10.93 -9.00 9.78
C ASP A 459 12.35 -8.42 9.94
N GLU A 460 13.25 -9.11 10.64
CA GLU A 460 14.66 -8.74 10.72
C GLU A 460 15.37 -8.81 9.37
N GLU A 461 15.07 -9.84 8.56
CA GLU A 461 15.62 -9.96 7.20
C GLU A 461 15.10 -8.84 6.29
N LYS A 462 13.79 -8.51 6.36
CA LYS A 462 13.20 -7.39 5.62
C LYS A 462 13.82 -6.06 6.05
N LYS A 463 13.92 -5.80 7.36
CA LYS A 463 14.57 -4.61 7.91
C LYS A 463 16.02 -4.51 7.45
N LYS A 464 16.78 -5.61 7.52
CA LYS A 464 18.17 -5.68 7.06
C LYS A 464 18.31 -5.42 5.55
N ALA A 465 17.37 -5.88 4.75
CA ALA A 465 17.37 -5.63 3.31
C ALA A 465 17.05 -4.18 2.97
N LEU A 466 16.07 -3.57 3.64
CA LEU A 466 15.54 -2.25 3.30
C LEU A 466 16.29 -1.07 3.93
N THR A 467 16.87 -1.23 5.12
CA THR A 467 17.62 -0.14 5.78
C THR A 467 18.72 0.46 4.89
N PRO A 468 19.62 -0.33 4.27
CA PRO A 468 20.63 0.24 3.37
C PRO A 468 20.03 0.84 2.09
N VAL A 469 18.85 0.42 1.66
CA VAL A 469 18.18 0.99 0.49
C VAL A 469 17.73 2.42 0.78
N LEU A 470 17.06 2.65 1.91
CA LEU A 470 16.68 3.99 2.35
C LEU A 470 17.92 4.88 2.55
N GLN A 471 18.97 4.36 3.18
CA GLN A 471 20.21 5.10 3.37
C GLN A 471 20.89 5.47 2.05
N ASN A 472 21.03 4.54 1.11
CA ASN A 472 21.70 4.75 -0.17
C ASN A 472 20.91 5.73 -1.05
N TRP A 473 19.58 5.65 -1.02
CA TRP A 473 18.72 6.64 -1.67
C TRP A 473 19.00 8.05 -1.15
N ILE A 474 19.01 8.22 0.17
CA ILE A 474 19.26 9.53 0.80
C ILE A 474 20.69 10.00 0.55
N TYR A 475 21.69 9.13 0.64
CA TYR A 475 23.08 9.49 0.32
C TYR A 475 23.22 9.92 -1.15
N GLY A 476 22.59 9.21 -2.09
CA GLY A 476 22.59 9.57 -3.51
C GLY A 476 21.97 10.95 -3.76
N MET A 477 20.85 11.24 -3.11
CA MET A 477 20.19 12.54 -3.20
C MET A 477 21.05 13.67 -2.61
N MET A 478 21.66 13.45 -1.44
CA MET A 478 22.55 14.43 -0.81
C MET A 478 23.80 14.70 -1.67
N ALA A 479 24.39 13.66 -2.26
CA ALA A 479 25.52 13.79 -3.15
C ALA A 479 25.14 14.58 -4.42
N ALA A 480 23.99 14.28 -5.02
CA ALA A 480 23.50 14.97 -6.23
C ALA A 480 23.21 16.46 -6.01
N THR A 481 22.93 16.86 -4.79
CA THR A 481 22.68 18.27 -4.42
C THR A 481 23.94 19.02 -3.93
N GLU A 482 25.08 18.32 -3.79
CA GLU A 482 26.40 18.91 -3.48
C GLU A 482 26.38 19.84 -2.24
N GLY A 483 25.59 19.53 -1.20
CA GLY A 483 25.45 20.38 0.00
C GLY A 483 24.75 21.72 -0.25
N LYS A 484 24.16 21.95 -1.42
CA LYS A 484 23.46 23.20 -1.79
C LYS A 484 22.05 23.26 -1.25
N VAL A 485 21.37 22.12 -1.10
CA VAL A 485 20.01 21.99 -0.56
C VAL A 485 20.11 21.83 0.96
N LYS A 486 19.81 22.91 1.68
CA LYS A 486 20.06 23.02 3.14
C LYS A 486 18.83 22.77 3.99
N ALA A 487 17.69 22.46 3.38
CA ALA A 487 16.46 22.12 4.10
C ALA A 487 15.68 21.05 3.34
N TRP A 488 15.09 20.10 4.07
CA TRP A 488 14.39 18.95 3.53
C TRP A 488 13.18 18.57 4.37
N ASP A 489 12.11 18.15 3.70
CA ASP A 489 11.14 17.26 4.30
C ASP A 489 11.80 15.86 4.41
N VAL A 490 12.38 15.57 5.59
CA VAL A 490 13.07 14.29 5.80
C VAL A 490 12.07 13.14 5.85
N VAL A 491 10.86 13.41 6.33
CA VAL A 491 9.69 12.52 6.28
C VAL A 491 8.45 13.32 5.92
N ASN A 492 7.64 12.77 5.03
CA ASN A 492 6.39 13.34 4.57
C ASN A 492 5.20 12.46 4.94
N GLU A 493 4.10 13.07 5.44
CA GLU A 493 2.79 12.44 5.65
C GLU A 493 2.82 11.18 6.51
N SER A 494 3.39 11.30 7.68
CA SER A 494 3.56 10.15 8.58
C SER A 494 2.30 9.77 9.36
N ILE A 495 1.40 10.71 9.63
CA ILE A 495 0.26 10.53 10.55
C ILE A 495 -1.00 10.07 9.81
N SER A 496 -1.64 9.00 10.30
CA SER A 496 -2.77 8.34 9.63
C SER A 496 -4.11 9.05 9.79
N GLY A 497 -4.36 9.71 10.90
CA GLY A 497 -5.67 10.21 11.30
C GLY A 497 -6.56 9.16 12.00
N LYS A 498 -6.00 8.02 12.43
CA LYS A 498 -6.66 7.02 13.27
C LYS A 498 -5.88 6.84 14.57
N ASP A 499 -6.61 6.61 15.65
CA ASP A 499 -6.13 6.33 17.02
C ASP A 499 -6.63 4.92 17.35
N ILE A 500 -5.83 3.90 16.99
CA ILE A 500 -6.24 2.48 17.11
C ILE A 500 -6.02 1.96 18.53
N ASP A 501 -4.94 2.38 19.17
CA ASP A 501 -4.60 1.95 20.52
C ASP A 501 -5.32 2.74 21.61
N GLY A 502 -5.97 3.88 21.24
CA GLY A 502 -6.79 4.68 22.15
C GLY A 502 -5.98 5.53 23.13
N ASP A 503 -4.73 5.83 22.84
CA ASP A 503 -3.85 6.64 23.69
C ASP A 503 -4.14 8.15 23.59
N GLY A 504 -5.00 8.55 22.65
CA GLY A 504 -5.41 9.94 22.40
C GLY A 504 -4.65 10.61 21.27
N TYR A 505 -3.66 9.97 20.67
CA TYR A 505 -2.92 10.44 19.49
C TYR A 505 -3.26 9.58 18.27
N TYR A 506 -3.07 10.14 17.07
CA TYR A 506 -3.18 9.37 15.84
C TYR A 506 -1.91 8.54 15.61
N ASP A 507 -2.11 7.29 15.23
CA ASP A 507 -1.04 6.39 14.80
C ASP A 507 -0.37 6.84 13.52
N LEU A 508 0.80 6.25 13.24
CA LEU A 508 1.45 6.38 11.94
C LEU A 508 0.66 5.66 10.84
N GLN A 509 0.78 6.13 9.60
CA GLN A 509 0.25 5.42 8.44
C GLN A 509 0.93 4.06 8.30
N SER A 510 0.15 2.98 8.20
CA SER A 510 0.64 1.60 8.17
C SER A 510 -0.34 0.69 7.44
N ALA A 511 0.17 -0.14 6.54
CA ALA A 511 -0.59 -1.18 5.89
C ALA A 511 -0.85 -2.37 6.84
N THR A 512 0.14 -2.72 7.67
CA THR A 512 0.09 -3.90 8.56
C THR A 512 -0.74 -3.66 9.81
N ARG A 513 -0.88 -2.41 10.27
CA ARG A 513 -1.67 -2.02 11.44
C ARG A 513 -3.10 -1.58 11.10
N GLY A 514 -3.49 -1.55 9.82
CA GLY A 514 -4.85 -1.18 9.40
C GLY A 514 -5.19 0.31 9.53
N THR A 515 -4.19 1.18 9.65
CA THR A 515 -4.39 2.63 9.76
C THR A 515 -4.75 3.27 8.42
N VAL A 516 -4.45 2.62 7.30
CA VAL A 516 -4.74 3.07 5.94
C VAL A 516 -5.89 2.27 5.30
N SER A 517 -6.32 2.67 4.10
CA SER A 517 -7.33 1.92 3.35
C SER A 517 -6.74 0.64 2.74
N PRO A 518 -7.55 -0.40 2.44
CA PRO A 518 -7.05 -1.60 1.76
C PRO A 518 -6.42 -1.33 0.40
N ASP A 519 -6.88 -0.30 -0.31
CA ASP A 519 -6.32 0.12 -1.59
C ASP A 519 -4.94 0.78 -1.41
N ASP A 520 -4.81 1.66 -0.43
CA ASP A 520 -3.53 2.27 -0.07
C ASP A 520 -2.52 1.22 0.42
N ALA A 521 -2.95 0.30 1.27
CA ALA A 521 -2.12 -0.81 1.76
C ALA A 521 -1.54 -1.67 0.63
N LYS A 522 -2.28 -1.83 -0.46
CA LYS A 522 -1.86 -2.59 -1.64
C LYS A 522 -0.93 -1.82 -2.57
N ASN A 523 -1.14 -0.49 -2.70
CA ASN A 523 -0.54 0.30 -3.76
C ASN A 523 0.60 1.21 -3.30
N LYS A 524 0.78 1.39 -1.99
CA LYS A 524 1.80 2.26 -1.40
C LYS A 524 2.82 1.47 -0.59
N PHE A 525 3.98 2.06 -0.30
CA PHE A 525 5.06 1.41 0.43
C PHE A 525 5.35 2.13 1.76
N TYR A 526 5.00 1.51 2.86
CA TYR A 526 5.13 2.08 4.20
C TYR A 526 6.44 1.62 4.87
N TRP A 527 7.45 2.47 4.89
CA TRP A 527 8.78 2.18 5.46
C TRP A 527 8.71 1.73 6.92
N GLN A 528 7.80 2.33 7.70
CA GLN A 528 7.59 2.03 9.11
C GLN A 528 7.11 0.60 9.37
N ASP A 529 6.44 -0.04 8.41
CA ASP A 529 5.98 -1.43 8.53
C ASP A 529 7.15 -2.43 8.53
N TYR A 530 8.29 -2.02 7.97
CA TYR A 530 9.48 -2.87 7.82
C TYR A 530 10.65 -2.43 8.70
N LEU A 531 10.86 -1.13 8.87
CA LEU A 531 11.96 -0.60 9.65
C LEU A 531 11.57 -0.36 11.11
N GLY A 532 10.26 -0.32 11.41
CA GLY A 532 9.70 0.05 12.70
C GLY A 532 9.35 1.53 12.80
N ALA A 533 8.36 1.86 13.64
CA ALA A 533 7.78 3.20 13.81
C ALA A 533 8.81 4.28 14.18
N LEU A 534 9.84 3.93 14.93
CA LEU A 534 10.89 4.85 15.35
C LEU A 534 12.09 4.85 14.40
N ASP A 535 12.53 3.67 13.98
CA ASP A 535 13.82 3.51 13.30
C ASP A 535 13.81 4.01 11.86
N TYR A 536 12.65 4.05 11.17
CA TYR A 536 12.64 4.58 9.80
C TYR A 536 12.94 6.09 9.77
N VAL A 537 12.40 6.88 10.71
CA VAL A 537 12.68 8.31 10.82
C VAL A 537 14.12 8.53 11.29
N ARG A 538 14.55 7.81 12.32
CA ARG A 538 15.92 7.89 12.84
C ARG A 538 16.96 7.57 11.77
N THR A 539 16.70 6.53 10.97
CA THR A 539 17.54 6.16 9.81
C THR A 539 17.58 7.28 8.77
N ALA A 540 16.43 7.84 8.41
CA ALA A 540 16.34 8.91 7.41
C ALA A 540 17.08 10.17 7.89
N VAL A 541 16.87 10.59 9.14
CA VAL A 541 17.57 11.75 9.75
C VAL A 541 19.08 11.54 9.79
N ALA A 542 19.54 10.39 10.27
CA ALA A 542 20.97 10.07 10.35
C ALA A 542 21.63 10.04 8.96
N ALA A 543 20.96 9.41 7.98
CA ALA A 543 21.45 9.35 6.60
C ALA A 543 21.49 10.74 5.94
N ALA A 544 20.47 11.58 6.17
CA ALA A 544 20.44 12.94 5.64
C ALA A 544 21.59 13.79 6.20
N ARG A 545 21.81 13.77 7.52
CA ARG A 545 22.90 14.54 8.16
C ARG A 545 24.28 14.07 7.70
N LYS A 546 24.49 12.74 7.68
CA LYS A 546 25.75 12.17 7.21
C LYS A 546 25.98 12.45 5.73
N GLY A 547 24.99 12.18 4.89
CA GLY A 547 25.09 12.38 3.43
C GLY A 547 25.32 13.84 3.07
N PHE A 548 24.68 14.79 3.78
CA PHE A 548 24.90 16.21 3.59
C PHE A 548 26.33 16.64 3.94
N ALA A 549 26.89 16.15 5.05
CA ALA A 549 28.26 16.41 5.43
C ALA A 549 29.26 15.80 4.42
N ASP A 550 29.03 14.55 4.00
CA ASP A 550 29.86 13.86 3.01
C ASP A 550 29.85 14.58 1.65
N ALA A 551 28.73 15.23 1.29
CA ALA A 551 28.57 16.06 0.09
C ALA A 551 29.19 17.48 0.22
N GLY A 552 29.91 17.78 1.31
CA GLY A 552 30.59 19.05 1.56
C GLY A 552 29.71 20.14 2.18
N GLY A 553 28.49 19.80 2.62
CA GLY A 553 27.64 20.71 3.38
C GLY A 553 28.10 20.85 4.83
N LYS A 554 27.85 22.01 5.45
CA LYS A 554 28.14 22.22 6.86
C LYS A 554 26.97 21.70 7.71
N PRO A 555 27.15 20.72 8.59
CA PRO A 555 26.07 20.03 9.33
C PRO A 555 25.11 20.97 10.06
N GLU A 556 25.60 22.10 10.60
CA GLU A 556 24.79 23.10 11.29
C GLU A 556 23.83 23.87 10.39
N GLU A 557 24.10 23.91 9.08
CA GLU A 557 23.26 24.58 8.10
C GLU A 557 22.07 23.71 7.65
N LEU A 558 22.15 22.38 7.81
CA LEU A 558 21.07 21.47 7.42
C LEU A 558 19.90 21.58 8.38
N LYS A 559 18.69 21.77 7.82
CA LYS A 559 17.42 21.77 8.54
C LYS A 559 16.53 20.65 8.03
N LEU A 560 16.06 19.81 8.93
CA LEU A 560 15.19 18.66 8.63
C LEU A 560 13.81 18.89 9.22
N PHE A 561 12.81 18.80 8.37
CA PHE A 561 11.40 19.00 8.70
C PHE A 561 10.63 17.67 8.61
N ILE A 562 9.63 17.54 9.45
CA ILE A 562 8.53 16.59 9.22
C ILE A 562 7.38 17.40 8.65
N ASN A 563 6.86 16.95 7.50
CA ASN A 563 5.82 17.65 6.75
C ASN A 563 4.55 16.81 6.71
N ASP A 564 3.39 17.40 6.92
CA ASP A 564 2.13 16.66 6.85
C ASP A 564 0.97 17.58 6.43
N TYR A 565 -0.11 16.99 5.94
CA TYR A 565 -1.33 17.67 5.51
C TYR A 565 -2.39 17.69 6.60
N ASN A 566 -3.39 18.57 6.47
CA ASN A 566 -4.53 18.69 7.39
C ASN A 566 -4.13 18.97 8.85
N LEU A 567 -2.99 19.63 9.10
CA LEU A 567 -2.57 20.03 10.44
C LEU A 567 -3.39 21.22 10.97
N GLU A 568 -3.98 22.00 10.05
CA GLU A 568 -4.79 23.20 10.28
C GLU A 568 -6.29 22.94 10.48
N THR A 569 -6.71 21.66 10.56
CA THR A 569 -8.12 21.31 10.48
C THR A 569 -8.91 21.59 11.76
N ALA A 570 -10.13 22.12 11.58
CA ALA A 570 -11.05 22.41 12.67
C ALA A 570 -11.84 21.18 13.16
N TYR A 571 -12.07 20.19 12.30
CA TYR A 571 -12.94 19.06 12.58
C TYR A 571 -12.40 18.12 13.67
N ASP A 572 -11.09 18.08 13.85
CA ASP A 572 -10.41 17.23 14.85
C ASP A 572 -9.68 18.06 15.93
N ASP A 573 -9.93 19.34 16.02
CA ASP A 573 -9.27 20.27 16.96
C ASP A 573 -7.73 20.20 16.84
N ASN A 574 -7.21 20.21 15.62
CA ASN A 574 -5.79 20.03 15.31
C ASN A 574 -5.18 18.74 15.92
N LYS A 575 -5.97 17.68 16.13
CA LYS A 575 -5.49 16.42 16.73
C LYS A 575 -4.34 15.83 15.91
N LYS A 576 -4.41 15.94 14.58
CA LYS A 576 -3.34 15.44 13.71
C LYS A 576 -1.99 16.14 14.00
N LEU A 577 -1.99 17.46 14.20
CA LEU A 577 -0.78 18.19 14.59
C LEU A 577 -0.29 17.81 16.00
N LYS A 578 -1.20 17.66 16.95
CA LYS A 578 -0.86 17.22 18.32
C LYS A 578 -0.18 15.83 18.29
N SER A 579 -0.69 14.94 17.45
CA SER A 579 -0.10 13.61 17.23
C SER A 579 1.27 13.69 16.56
N LEU A 580 1.44 14.55 15.55
CA LEU A 580 2.75 14.76 14.92
C LEU A 580 3.79 15.29 15.92
N ILE A 581 3.42 16.21 16.79
CA ILE A 581 4.31 16.73 17.85
C ILE A 581 4.70 15.59 18.81
N HIS A 582 3.74 14.78 19.25
CA HIS A 582 3.98 13.59 20.07
C HIS A 582 4.98 12.64 19.41
N TRP A 583 4.79 12.28 18.14
CA TRP A 583 5.70 11.39 17.41
C TRP A 583 7.09 11.98 17.22
N ILE A 584 7.21 13.30 17.01
CA ILE A 584 8.52 13.96 16.95
C ILE A 584 9.28 13.80 18.28
N GLU A 585 8.59 13.94 19.42
CA GLU A 585 9.17 13.71 20.72
C GLU A 585 9.62 12.25 20.91
N GLU A 586 8.82 11.28 20.44
CA GLU A 586 9.17 9.85 20.46
C GLU A 586 10.41 9.53 19.62
N TRP A 587 10.50 10.10 18.40
CA TRP A 587 11.67 9.89 17.55
C TRP A 587 12.96 10.47 18.16
N GLU A 588 12.88 11.57 18.89
CA GLU A 588 14.03 12.23 19.53
C GLU A 588 14.43 11.66 20.89
N LYS A 589 13.66 10.73 21.48
CA LYS A 589 14.00 10.07 22.75
C LYS A 589 15.33 9.32 22.74
N ASP A 590 15.88 9.00 21.58
CA ASP A 590 17.21 8.40 21.45
C ASP A 590 18.35 9.38 21.81
N GLY A 591 18.06 10.68 21.98
CA GLY A 591 19.00 11.72 22.30
C GLY A 591 19.99 12.09 21.17
N VAL A 592 19.84 11.48 19.99
CA VAL A 592 20.70 11.68 18.80
C VAL A 592 19.92 12.25 17.63
N THR A 593 18.73 11.73 17.37
CA THR A 593 17.82 12.21 16.33
C THR A 593 17.39 13.63 16.65
N LYS A 594 17.49 14.53 15.66
CA LYS A 594 17.08 15.92 15.80
C LYS A 594 16.26 16.37 14.58
N ILE A 595 15.05 16.83 14.84
CA ILE A 595 14.13 17.40 13.88
C ILE A 595 14.08 18.91 14.11
N ASP A 596 14.43 19.68 13.07
CA ASP A 596 14.61 21.12 13.18
C ASP A 596 13.31 21.90 13.01
N GLY A 597 12.32 21.36 12.30
CA GLY A 597 11.10 22.08 12.00
C GLY A 597 9.89 21.20 11.70
N ILE A 598 8.74 21.84 11.65
CA ILE A 598 7.46 21.26 11.25
C ILE A 598 6.95 22.00 10.02
N GLY A 599 6.57 21.26 8.96
CA GLY A 599 5.91 21.75 7.78
C GLY A 599 4.40 21.43 7.83
N SER A 600 3.55 22.40 7.54
CA SER A 600 2.14 22.18 7.23
C SER A 600 1.91 22.41 5.75
N GLN A 601 1.36 21.44 5.05
CA GLN A 601 1.11 21.54 3.61
C GLN A 601 0.15 22.68 3.28
N MET A 602 -0.91 22.87 4.06
CA MET A 602 -1.88 23.96 3.88
C MET A 602 -2.58 23.92 2.50
N HIS A 603 -3.01 22.74 2.05
CA HIS A 603 -3.90 22.61 0.91
C HIS A 603 -5.33 22.98 1.31
N VAL A 604 -5.61 24.26 1.45
CA VAL A 604 -6.84 24.78 2.04
C VAL A 604 -7.92 25.10 1.00
N SER A 605 -9.12 25.40 1.48
CA SER A 605 -10.20 25.98 0.69
C SER A 605 -10.82 27.18 1.44
N CYS A 606 -11.01 28.28 0.72
CA CYS A 606 -11.83 29.40 1.19
C CYS A 606 -13.29 28.96 1.16
N CYS A 607 -14.01 29.10 2.26
CA CYS A 607 -15.43 28.74 2.35
C CYS A 607 -16.32 29.97 2.31
N MET A 608 -17.35 29.95 1.44
CA MET A 608 -18.30 31.06 1.35
C MET A 608 -19.35 31.07 2.47
N ASP A 609 -19.37 30.05 3.34
CA ASP A 609 -20.09 30.09 4.60
C ASP A 609 -19.23 30.82 5.65
N PRO A 610 -19.64 32.01 6.15
CA PRO A 610 -18.81 32.80 7.06
C PRO A 610 -18.58 32.12 8.42
N VAL A 611 -19.48 31.26 8.86
CA VAL A 611 -19.32 30.53 10.13
C VAL A 611 -18.25 29.46 10.00
N GLU A 612 -18.29 28.71 8.89
CA GLU A 612 -17.29 27.68 8.60
C GLU A 612 -15.92 28.29 8.29
N GLN A 613 -15.88 29.36 7.50
CA GLN A 613 -14.65 30.11 7.22
C GLN A 613 -13.97 30.57 8.52
N LYS A 614 -14.76 31.13 9.46
CA LYS A 614 -14.21 31.56 10.76
C LYS A 614 -13.63 30.38 11.57
N LYS A 615 -14.25 29.21 11.56
CA LYS A 615 -13.69 28.01 12.23
C LYS A 615 -12.34 27.61 11.63
N ARG A 616 -12.23 27.63 10.30
CA ARG A 616 -10.97 27.31 9.59
C ARG A 616 -9.87 28.32 9.94
N GLU A 617 -10.20 29.59 9.99
CA GLU A 617 -9.28 30.67 10.44
C GLU A 617 -8.80 30.47 11.87
N ASP A 618 -9.72 30.11 12.79
CA ASP A 618 -9.38 29.89 14.20
C ASP A 618 -8.51 28.63 14.37
N ALA A 619 -8.80 27.55 13.62
CA ALA A 619 -8.00 26.33 13.64
C ALA A 619 -6.59 26.56 13.06
N TYR A 620 -6.47 27.38 12.01
CA TYR A 620 -5.17 27.80 11.48
C TYR A 620 -4.35 28.60 12.51
N VAL A 621 -4.98 29.57 13.21
CA VAL A 621 -4.31 30.30 14.29
C VAL A 621 -3.87 29.38 15.41
N ASN A 622 -4.72 28.41 15.78
CA ASN A 622 -4.39 27.41 16.81
C ASN A 622 -3.22 26.52 16.35
N MET A 623 -3.19 26.07 15.10
CA MET A 623 -2.08 25.34 14.50
C MET A 623 -0.76 26.11 14.66
N LEU A 624 -0.73 27.38 14.29
CA LEU A 624 0.48 28.21 14.42
C LEU A 624 0.96 28.29 15.88
N ASN A 625 0.05 28.51 16.84
CA ASN A 625 0.38 28.55 18.25
C ASN A 625 0.95 27.22 18.77
N LEU A 626 0.37 26.09 18.35
CA LEU A 626 0.87 24.75 18.68
C LEU A 626 2.27 24.52 18.09
N MET A 627 2.50 24.87 16.83
CA MET A 627 3.82 24.74 16.21
C MET A 627 4.86 25.62 16.92
N VAL A 628 4.52 26.86 17.22
CA VAL A 628 5.39 27.81 17.95
C VAL A 628 5.76 27.28 19.33
N SER A 629 4.82 26.65 20.04
CA SER A 629 5.07 26.09 21.38
C SER A 629 6.16 25.01 21.41
N THR A 630 6.44 24.36 20.28
CA THR A 630 7.51 23.35 20.17
C THR A 630 8.92 23.95 20.15
N GLY A 631 9.07 25.26 19.98
CA GLY A 631 10.37 25.92 19.80
C GLY A 631 11.07 25.65 18.47
N ARG A 632 10.43 24.88 17.55
CA ARG A 632 11.00 24.47 16.26
C ARG A 632 10.71 25.48 15.17
N LEU A 633 11.43 25.34 14.04
CA LEU A 633 11.14 26.10 12.83
C LEU A 633 9.74 25.75 12.30
N VAL A 634 9.02 26.78 11.86
CA VAL A 634 7.66 26.68 11.33
C VAL A 634 7.68 27.01 9.83
N ARG A 635 7.15 26.10 9.02
CA ARG A 635 7.02 26.26 7.57
C ARG A 635 5.56 26.01 7.14
N ILE A 636 5.02 26.90 6.31
CA ILE A 636 3.91 26.56 5.42
C ILE A 636 4.54 26.06 4.14
N SER A 637 4.36 24.78 3.83
CA SER A 637 5.21 24.08 2.85
C SER A 637 4.60 24.02 1.45
N GLU A 638 3.26 23.99 1.33
CA GLU A 638 2.57 23.65 0.07
C GLU A 638 1.26 24.44 -0.11
N LEU A 639 1.27 25.74 0.28
CA LEU A 639 0.06 26.55 0.27
C LEU A 639 -0.57 26.61 -1.13
N ASP A 640 -1.77 26.10 -1.24
CA ASP A 640 -2.70 26.35 -2.33
C ASP A 640 -4.13 26.46 -1.81
N MET A 641 -5.00 27.15 -2.54
CA MET A 641 -6.33 27.46 -2.04
C MET A 641 -7.40 27.19 -3.08
N GLY A 642 -8.31 26.26 -2.79
CA GLY A 642 -9.58 26.11 -3.50
C GLY A 642 -10.66 27.05 -3.01
N LEU A 643 -11.85 26.94 -3.58
CA LEU A 643 -13.05 27.65 -3.12
C LEU A 643 -14.20 26.67 -2.91
N GLU A 644 -14.90 26.81 -1.79
CA GLU A 644 -16.06 26.01 -1.44
C GLU A 644 -17.29 26.86 -1.19
N VAL A 645 -18.44 26.34 -1.65
CA VAL A 645 -19.75 26.91 -1.36
C VAL A 645 -20.63 25.88 -0.66
N PRO A 646 -21.62 26.30 0.16
CA PRO A 646 -22.56 25.35 0.76
C PRO A 646 -23.23 24.47 -0.29
N ASN A 647 -23.28 23.17 -0.04
CA ASN A 647 -23.95 22.23 -0.93
C ASN A 647 -25.47 22.45 -0.89
N VAL A 648 -26.07 22.59 -2.06
CA VAL A 648 -27.54 22.77 -2.21
C VAL A 648 -28.30 21.49 -1.88
N ASP A 649 -27.68 20.32 -2.12
CA ASP A 649 -28.22 19.02 -1.74
C ASP A 649 -27.98 18.76 -0.24
N LYS A 650 -29.02 18.95 0.56
CA LYS A 650 -28.97 18.74 2.02
C LYS A 650 -28.84 17.27 2.44
N ASN A 651 -29.02 16.33 1.50
CA ASN A 651 -28.83 14.89 1.76
C ASN A 651 -27.41 14.39 1.39
N SER A 652 -26.59 15.25 0.79
CA SER A 652 -25.18 14.95 0.52
C SER A 652 -24.39 14.75 1.81
N LYS A 653 -23.46 13.81 1.80
CA LYS A 653 -22.47 13.65 2.88
C LYS A 653 -21.49 14.82 2.94
N ASP A 654 -21.29 15.51 1.81
CA ASP A 654 -20.38 16.64 1.70
C ASP A 654 -21.18 17.94 1.84
N PRO A 655 -21.04 18.65 2.96
CA PRO A 655 -21.77 19.89 3.24
C PRO A 655 -21.34 21.04 2.33
N TYR A 656 -20.17 20.97 1.72
CA TYR A 656 -19.60 21.98 0.82
C TYR A 656 -19.15 21.33 -0.48
N ILE A 657 -19.18 22.10 -1.57
CA ILE A 657 -18.71 21.67 -2.90
C ILE A 657 -17.68 22.65 -3.44
N GLN A 658 -16.67 22.10 -4.13
CA GLN A 658 -15.62 22.87 -4.79
C GLN A 658 -16.17 23.61 -6.01
N VAL A 659 -15.75 24.87 -6.17
CA VAL A 659 -16.09 25.71 -7.33
C VAL A 659 -14.95 25.69 -8.33
N LYS A 660 -15.26 25.42 -9.60
CA LYS A 660 -14.27 25.48 -10.67
C LYS A 660 -13.91 26.90 -11.03
N THR A 661 -12.68 27.13 -11.49
CA THR A 661 -12.18 28.46 -11.91
C THR A 661 -13.12 29.14 -12.88
N THR A 662 -13.71 28.38 -13.84
CA THR A 662 -14.63 28.90 -14.86
C THR A 662 -15.96 29.38 -14.30
N ASP A 663 -16.34 28.94 -13.10
CA ASP A 663 -17.67 29.17 -12.51
C ASP A 663 -17.61 30.21 -11.37
N MET A 664 -16.43 30.78 -11.12
CA MET A 664 -16.23 31.72 -10.03
C MET A 664 -16.80 33.11 -10.28
N THR A 665 -17.41 33.64 -9.25
CA THR A 665 -17.86 35.05 -9.21
C THR A 665 -16.76 35.99 -8.71
N GLU A 666 -16.89 37.27 -9.00
CA GLU A 666 -15.97 38.31 -8.51
C GLU A 666 -15.91 38.38 -6.98
N GLU A 667 -17.05 38.17 -6.32
CA GLU A 667 -17.12 38.10 -4.84
C GLU A 667 -16.27 36.97 -4.27
N GLN A 668 -16.32 35.81 -4.92
CA GLN A 668 -15.54 34.61 -4.56
C GLN A 668 -14.04 34.86 -4.72
N HIS A 669 -13.62 35.51 -5.80
CA HIS A 669 -12.22 35.94 -5.98
C HIS A 669 -11.75 36.86 -4.88
N LYS A 670 -12.60 37.80 -4.46
CA LYS A 670 -12.31 38.75 -3.36
C LYS A 670 -12.25 38.05 -2.00
N ALA A 671 -13.09 37.02 -1.78
CA ALA A 671 -13.03 36.22 -0.56
C ALA A 671 -11.71 35.43 -0.46
N MET A 672 -11.26 34.78 -1.54
CA MET A 672 -9.97 34.13 -1.59
C MET A 672 -8.80 35.07 -1.35
N ARG A 673 -8.85 36.30 -1.91
CA ARG A 673 -7.86 37.34 -1.62
C ARG A 673 -7.76 37.61 -0.12
N ALA A 674 -8.91 37.82 0.54
CA ALA A 674 -8.95 38.13 1.97
C ALA A 674 -8.38 36.94 2.80
N TYR A 675 -8.64 35.70 2.41
CA TYR A 675 -8.11 34.54 3.13
C TYR A 675 -6.61 34.38 2.93
N TYR A 676 -6.07 34.62 1.72
CA TYR A 676 -4.60 34.64 1.51
C TYR A 676 -3.92 35.73 2.35
N GLU A 677 -4.50 36.93 2.39
CA GLU A 677 -3.99 38.03 3.25
C GLU A 677 -3.97 37.59 4.72
N PHE A 678 -5.06 36.98 5.19
CA PHE A 678 -5.19 36.50 6.56
C PHE A 678 -4.10 35.46 6.90
N ILE A 679 -3.93 34.43 6.04
CA ILE A 679 -2.94 33.36 6.25
C ILE A 679 -1.54 33.95 6.37
N VAL A 680 -1.11 34.74 5.40
CA VAL A 680 0.26 35.29 5.37
C VAL A 680 0.50 36.23 6.54
N LYS A 681 -0.45 37.10 6.84
CA LYS A 681 -0.37 38.06 7.92
C LYS A 681 -0.32 37.39 9.29
N LYS A 682 -1.17 36.38 9.53
CA LYS A 682 -1.18 35.62 10.79
C LYS A 682 0.09 34.84 11.01
N TYR A 683 0.66 34.23 9.96
CA TYR A 683 1.97 33.61 10.05
C TYR A 683 3.05 34.57 10.56
N LEU A 684 3.14 35.76 9.97
CA LEU A 684 4.12 36.81 10.35
C LEU A 684 3.86 37.42 11.74
N GLU A 685 2.59 37.49 12.17
CA GLU A 685 2.19 38.00 13.48
C GLU A 685 2.47 37.03 14.62
N ILE A 686 2.20 35.71 14.40
CA ILE A 686 2.20 34.70 15.47
C ILE A 686 3.55 34.02 15.58
N VAL A 687 4.19 33.68 14.44
CA VAL A 687 5.45 32.93 14.47
C VAL A 687 6.61 33.84 14.82
N PRO A 688 7.34 33.63 15.93
CA PRO A 688 8.52 34.38 16.27
C PRO A 688 9.56 34.37 15.15
N LYS A 689 10.27 35.47 14.96
CA LYS A 689 11.23 35.62 13.85
C LYS A 689 12.25 34.47 13.78
N GLU A 690 12.75 34.06 14.91
CA GLU A 690 13.73 32.96 15.03
C GLU A 690 13.18 31.60 14.61
N GLN A 691 11.85 31.41 14.66
CA GLN A 691 11.16 30.20 14.22
C GLN A 691 10.59 30.30 12.80
N GLN A 692 10.61 31.50 12.18
CA GLN A 692 10.11 31.65 10.81
C GLN A 692 11.06 31.00 9.80
N TRP A 693 10.65 29.86 9.20
CA TRP A 693 11.30 29.39 7.98
C TRP A 693 10.74 30.13 6.76
N GLY A 694 9.43 30.07 6.56
CA GLY A 694 8.78 30.77 5.45
C GLY A 694 7.50 30.11 4.96
N ILE A 695 7.05 30.59 3.80
CA ILE A 695 5.81 30.16 3.12
C ILE A 695 6.14 29.77 1.70
N CYS A 696 5.71 28.59 1.24
CA CYS A 696 5.83 28.12 -0.12
C CYS A 696 4.45 28.00 -0.77
N GLN A 697 4.26 28.69 -1.90
CA GLN A 697 3.11 28.49 -2.77
C GLN A 697 3.28 27.20 -3.56
N TRP A 698 2.27 26.32 -3.56
CA TRP A 698 2.36 25.02 -4.24
C TRP A 698 2.05 25.12 -5.74
N CYS A 699 0.97 25.78 -6.08
CA CYS A 699 0.56 25.98 -7.46
C CYS A 699 0.80 27.42 -7.90
N ALA A 700 1.63 27.65 -8.92
CA ALA A 700 1.82 29.00 -9.47
C ALA A 700 0.53 29.50 -10.13
N THR A 701 -0.05 28.67 -11.02
CA THR A 701 -1.29 28.96 -11.76
C THR A 701 -2.45 28.14 -11.22
N ASP A 702 -3.64 28.48 -11.67
CA ASP A 702 -4.80 27.61 -11.52
C ASP A 702 -4.54 26.23 -12.12
N SER A 703 -5.20 25.20 -11.60
CA SER A 703 -5.05 23.85 -12.13
C SER A 703 -5.83 23.68 -13.43
N PRO A 704 -5.18 23.18 -14.50
CA PRO A 704 -5.90 22.79 -15.71
C PRO A 704 -6.95 21.70 -15.43
N ALA A 705 -7.99 21.64 -16.26
CA ALA A 705 -9.07 20.67 -16.08
C ALA A 705 -8.63 19.21 -16.12
N ASN A 706 -7.49 18.91 -16.77
CA ASN A 706 -6.87 17.59 -16.86
C ASN A 706 -5.70 17.38 -15.89
N SER A 707 -5.51 18.26 -14.91
CA SER A 707 -4.46 18.13 -13.90
C SER A 707 -4.72 16.92 -13.00
N GLY A 708 -3.65 16.24 -12.60
CA GLY A 708 -3.70 15.22 -11.55
C GLY A 708 -3.90 15.79 -10.13
N TRP A 709 -3.67 17.09 -9.96
CA TRP A 709 -3.84 17.79 -8.69
C TRP A 709 -4.93 18.86 -8.79
N ARG A 710 -5.98 18.76 -7.97
CA ARG A 710 -7.10 19.72 -7.85
C ARG A 710 -7.64 20.22 -9.21
N PRO A 711 -8.05 19.31 -10.14
CA PRO A 711 -8.31 19.63 -11.54
C PRO A 711 -9.37 20.71 -11.73
N GLY A 712 -9.03 21.76 -12.47
CA GLY A 712 -9.90 22.90 -12.78
C GLY A 712 -10.18 23.84 -11.61
N LEU A 713 -9.45 23.73 -10.48
CA LEU A 713 -9.66 24.60 -9.31
C LEU A 713 -8.78 25.85 -9.34
N PRO A 714 -9.22 26.94 -8.65
CA PRO A 714 -8.60 28.27 -8.68
C PRO A 714 -7.40 28.41 -7.74
N VAL A 715 -6.49 27.42 -7.73
CA VAL A 715 -5.45 27.23 -6.71
C VAL A 715 -4.23 28.16 -6.81
N GLY A 716 -4.07 28.87 -7.93
CA GLY A 716 -2.90 29.68 -8.21
C GLY A 716 -2.97 31.14 -7.74
N LEU A 717 -1.82 31.77 -7.76
CA LEU A 717 -1.69 33.23 -7.65
C LEU A 717 -1.83 33.91 -9.01
N TRP A 718 -1.62 33.14 -10.08
CA TRP A 718 -1.83 33.50 -11.47
C TRP A 718 -2.90 32.61 -12.09
N ASP A 719 -3.55 33.10 -13.12
CA ASP A 719 -4.41 32.27 -13.95
C ASP A 719 -3.60 31.39 -14.93
N LEU A 720 -4.26 30.62 -15.78
CA LEU A 720 -3.61 29.71 -16.74
C LEU A 720 -2.80 30.47 -17.82
N ASP A 721 -3.07 31.75 -18.03
CA ASP A 721 -2.34 32.61 -18.96
C ASP A 721 -1.26 33.47 -18.26
N TYR A 722 -0.98 33.17 -16.98
CA TYR A 722 -0.01 33.86 -16.11
C TYR A 722 -0.35 35.32 -15.79
N TYR A 723 -1.62 35.73 -15.83
CA TYR A 723 -2.05 36.98 -15.27
C TYR A 723 -2.28 36.88 -13.76
N ARG A 724 -1.92 37.94 -13.03
CA ARG A 724 -2.10 37.99 -11.59
C ARG A 724 -3.57 37.97 -11.24
N LYS A 725 -3.91 37.18 -10.24
CA LYS A 725 -5.27 37.07 -9.69
C LYS A 725 -5.44 37.90 -8.42
N HIS A 726 -6.66 38.01 -7.91
CA HIS A 726 -6.91 38.60 -6.62
C HIS A 726 -6.16 37.90 -5.47
N THR A 727 -5.91 36.60 -5.58
CA THR A 727 -5.09 35.82 -4.63
C THR A 727 -3.65 36.33 -4.56
N TYR A 728 -3.05 36.79 -5.66
CA TYR A 728 -1.74 37.46 -5.66
C TYR A 728 -1.75 38.72 -4.84
N ALA A 729 -2.81 39.56 -4.98
CA ALA A 729 -2.96 40.79 -4.21
C ALA A 729 -3.10 40.50 -2.71
N GLY A 730 -3.86 39.45 -2.34
CA GLY A 730 -3.99 39.02 -0.94
C GLY A 730 -2.66 38.55 -0.36
N PHE A 731 -1.93 37.74 -1.11
CA PHE A 731 -0.59 37.31 -0.69
C PHE A 731 0.36 38.48 -0.48
N ALA A 732 0.40 39.41 -1.46
CA ALA A 732 1.22 40.62 -1.39
C ALA A 732 0.86 41.52 -0.19
N ALA A 733 -0.45 41.74 0.07
CA ALA A 733 -0.91 42.53 1.20
C ALA A 733 -0.55 41.87 2.54
N GLY A 734 -0.63 40.54 2.64
CA GLY A 734 -0.14 39.79 3.80
C GLY A 734 1.36 40.00 4.06
N LEU A 735 2.16 40.19 3.01
CA LEU A 735 3.58 40.56 3.08
C LEU A 735 3.80 42.06 3.35
N GLY A 736 2.74 42.86 3.51
CA GLY A 736 2.82 44.29 3.83
C GLY A 736 2.75 45.24 2.62
N ALA A 737 2.34 44.75 1.45
CA ALA A 737 2.07 45.59 0.29
C ALA A 737 0.84 46.48 0.52
N PRO A 738 0.74 47.66 -0.17
CA PRO A 738 -0.45 48.47 -0.14
C PRO A 738 -1.70 47.75 -0.65
N GLU A 739 -2.85 48.04 -0.08
CA GLU A 739 -4.13 47.44 -0.46
C GLU A 739 -4.77 48.24 -1.62
N TYR A 740 -4.13 48.16 -2.82
CA TYR A 740 -4.55 48.93 -4.01
C TYR A 740 -6.00 48.74 -4.43
N TRP A 741 -6.63 47.63 -4.05
CA TRP A 741 -8.07 47.40 -4.31
C TRP A 741 -8.99 48.37 -3.55
N LYS A 742 -8.52 49.03 -2.47
CA LYS A 742 -9.30 50.04 -1.76
C LYS A 742 -9.36 51.38 -2.50
N GLU A 743 -8.41 51.61 -3.40
CA GLU A 743 -8.32 52.83 -4.22
C GLU A 743 -8.99 52.66 -5.59
N ALA A 744 -9.25 51.42 -6.01
CA ALA A 744 -9.87 51.06 -7.29
C ALA A 744 -11.41 51.20 -7.26
N LYS A 745 -11.95 52.38 -6.86
CA LYS A 745 -13.38 52.66 -6.82
C LYS A 745 -13.88 53.28 -8.12
#